data_1b40612fe82ce95cd522fcb65709cd00
#
_entry.id   1b40612fe82ce95cd522fcb65709cd00
#
_cell.length_a   1.000
_cell.length_b   1.000
_cell.length_c   1.000
_cell.angle_alpha   90.00
_cell.angle_beta   90.00
_cell.angle_gamma   90.00
#
_symmetry.space_group_name_H-M   'P 1'
#
loop_
_entity.id
_entity.type
_entity.pdbx_description
1 polymer ?
#
loop_
_entity_poly.entity_id
_entity_poly.type
_entity_poly.pdbx_seq_one_letter_code
_entity_poly.pdbx_strand_id
1 'polypeptide(L)'
;MRKELPKVYDPRQVEPRIYQMWMDGGCFKAEPNPDKKPFSIVMPPPNVTGQLHMGHAMDATLQDILIRFKRMQGYEALWLPGTDHAGIATQIKVEENLRQEGLTRYDLGREKFLERVWAWKEKYGNRIVEQQKKMGSSCDWDRSRFTMDEGCSKAVRETFCELYDKGLIYKGSRIINWCPHCLTALSDAEVEYTDKPGHLWYIRYPLADGSGDIVVATTRPETMMGDTGVAVNPEDEKFKHLIGKTCILPIMNREIPIVGDEYCEIGFGTGAVKMTPAHDPNDFEVGLRHNLEVIRVIADNGTINENGGKYNGMDRYECRKAIVKDLEEQGYLIKTEDYSHNVGTCYRCHNDVEPLISAQWFVKMEPLAKEAIRVVKDGTIKFVPERFTKTYTNWMENVHDWCISRQLWWGHQIPAWTCDDCGHINVSREDPTRCEKCGSTHLTREEDVLDTWFSSALWPFSTLGWPDKDAKDLQYWYPTSVLVTGSDIIFFWVARMIFSGMEQMKQEPFKTVLIHGLVRDDKGRKMSKSLGNGIDPLEMADKFGADALRFNLITGNSPGNDMRFFVEKCEAMRNFANKIWNASRYVMMNLTIDQVELPEKLELEDKWVLSKLNTLIREVTDNMEAYELGVASAKIYDFIWDTYCDWYIELTKTRLYGEDQEAKLAAQNVLCYVLLRVLELLHPFMPFITEEIWQALPHQGDYLIRAQWPTYREEFAFAREEQAMEAVKDAISAVRARRAEMNVPPSRKAKIIIASQTPEIYAGGQNFITRLAYASEVEVGSQAPQDLNGMVTVSTHDATMYLPLAELVDIEKELERIQKELTKARENLERIEKKLQNESFVSKAPEAVVNAEREKADKARALIAKLEESAQAMRG
;
A
#
# COMPACT_ATOMS: atom_id res chain seq x y z
N MET A 1 -3.76 -38.54 22.61
CA MET A 1 -2.74 -38.78 21.57
C MET A 1 -2.39 -37.47 20.96
N ARG A 2 -1.12 -37.08 20.96
CA ARG A 2 -0.66 -35.86 20.30
C ARG A 2 -0.89 -35.99 18.80
N LYS A 3 -1.31 -34.89 18.18
CA LYS A 3 -1.50 -34.83 16.74
C LYS A 3 -0.10 -34.78 16.09
N GLU A 4 0.24 -35.80 15.30
CA GLU A 4 1.47 -35.78 14.50
C GLU A 4 1.29 -34.85 13.31
N LEU A 5 2.24 -33.94 13.12
CA LEU A 5 2.26 -33.09 11.91
C LEU A 5 2.72 -33.90 10.70
N PRO A 6 2.09 -33.79 9.54
CA PRO A 6 2.51 -34.40 8.29
C PRO A 6 3.95 -34.06 7.93
N LYS A 7 4.58 -34.89 7.12
CA LYS A 7 5.98 -34.67 6.68
C LYS A 7 6.17 -33.35 5.92
N VAL A 8 5.15 -32.94 5.18
CA VAL A 8 5.16 -31.73 4.34
C VAL A 8 3.98 -30.86 4.74
N TYR A 9 4.19 -29.57 4.83
CA TYR A 9 3.14 -28.58 5.00
C TYR A 9 2.40 -28.36 3.68
N ASP A 10 1.08 -28.57 3.64
CA ASP A 10 0.24 -28.25 2.49
C ASP A 10 -0.79 -27.18 2.88
N PRO A 11 -0.56 -25.92 2.49
CA PRO A 11 -1.47 -24.82 2.84
C PRO A 11 -2.90 -25.05 2.30
N ARG A 12 -3.07 -25.70 1.15
CA ARG A 12 -4.39 -25.95 0.54
C ARG A 12 -5.30 -26.83 1.39
N GLN A 13 -4.71 -27.69 2.23
CA GLN A 13 -5.45 -28.54 3.18
C GLN A 13 -5.62 -27.85 4.53
N VAL A 14 -4.61 -27.12 4.98
CA VAL A 14 -4.58 -26.49 6.31
C VAL A 14 -5.42 -25.22 6.36
N GLU A 15 -5.23 -24.28 5.43
CA GLU A 15 -5.80 -22.96 5.47
C GLU A 15 -7.34 -22.96 5.52
N PRO A 16 -8.08 -23.68 4.65
CA PRO A 16 -9.55 -23.70 4.70
C PRO A 16 -10.07 -24.31 6.02
N ARG A 17 -9.42 -25.35 6.55
CA ARG A 17 -9.81 -26.01 7.78
C ARG A 17 -9.59 -25.12 9.00
N ILE A 18 -8.45 -24.45 9.09
CA ILE A 18 -8.14 -23.50 10.17
C ILE A 18 -9.09 -22.33 10.13
N TYR A 19 -9.35 -21.78 8.93
CA TYR A 19 -10.29 -20.65 8.80
C TYR A 19 -11.69 -21.03 9.29
N GLN A 20 -12.19 -22.21 8.89
CA GLN A 20 -13.48 -22.70 9.35
C GLN A 20 -13.49 -22.93 10.87
N MET A 21 -12.40 -23.45 11.44
CA MET A 21 -12.26 -23.63 12.87
C MET A 21 -12.36 -22.30 13.64
N TRP A 22 -11.76 -21.22 13.16
CA TRP A 22 -11.91 -19.90 13.74
C TRP A 22 -13.35 -19.35 13.62
N MET A 23 -13.98 -19.57 12.47
CA MET A 23 -15.37 -19.16 12.25
C MET A 23 -16.31 -19.88 13.21
N ASP A 24 -16.21 -21.19 13.33
CA ASP A 24 -17.05 -22.01 14.23
C ASP A 24 -16.80 -21.66 15.71
N GLY A 25 -15.55 -21.33 16.06
CA GLY A 25 -15.20 -20.86 17.39
C GLY A 25 -15.57 -19.40 17.70
N GLY A 26 -16.14 -18.67 16.73
CA GLY A 26 -16.49 -17.25 16.88
C GLY A 26 -15.28 -16.36 17.19
N CYS A 27 -14.09 -16.70 16.67
CA CYS A 27 -12.84 -16.02 17.01
C CYS A 27 -12.75 -14.58 16.49
N PHE A 28 -13.58 -14.21 15.54
CA PHE A 28 -13.57 -12.88 14.89
C PHE A 28 -14.65 -11.95 15.44
N LYS A 29 -15.60 -12.47 16.22
CA LYS A 29 -16.69 -11.68 16.79
C LYS A 29 -16.17 -10.75 17.86
N ALA A 30 -16.69 -9.53 17.88
CA ALA A 30 -16.40 -8.52 18.88
C ALA A 30 -17.72 -8.02 19.50
N GLU A 31 -17.74 -7.84 20.81
CA GLU A 31 -18.93 -7.36 21.53
C GLU A 31 -18.53 -6.24 22.49
N PRO A 32 -19.31 -5.15 22.61
CA PRO A 32 -19.02 -4.10 23.57
C PRO A 32 -18.83 -4.67 24.98
N ASN A 33 -17.62 -4.50 25.52
CA ASN A 33 -17.24 -5.02 26.83
C ASN A 33 -16.58 -3.92 27.67
N PRO A 34 -17.23 -3.42 28.74
CA PRO A 34 -16.71 -2.33 29.54
C PRO A 34 -15.42 -2.67 30.29
N ASP A 35 -15.10 -3.95 30.48
CA ASP A 35 -13.90 -4.40 31.17
C ASP A 35 -12.66 -4.45 30.26
N LYS A 36 -12.86 -4.26 28.95
CA LYS A 36 -11.79 -4.27 27.94
C LYS A 36 -11.66 -2.92 27.27
N LYS A 37 -10.44 -2.60 26.83
CA LYS A 37 -10.22 -1.42 25.99
C LYS A 37 -10.67 -1.70 24.56
N PRO A 38 -11.43 -0.81 23.92
CA PRO A 38 -11.80 -0.96 22.51
C PRO A 38 -10.59 -0.73 21.59
N PHE A 39 -10.54 -1.52 20.54
CA PHE A 39 -9.70 -1.26 19.37
C PHE A 39 -10.51 -1.56 18.12
N SER A 40 -10.62 -0.61 17.21
CA SER A 40 -11.45 -0.79 16.01
C SER A 40 -10.78 -0.29 14.76
N ILE A 41 -10.99 -1.03 13.69
CA ILE A 41 -10.66 -0.66 12.31
C ILE A 41 -11.92 -0.86 11.48
N VAL A 42 -12.33 0.16 10.73
CA VAL A 42 -13.30 0.01 9.65
C VAL A 42 -12.54 -0.22 8.36
N MET A 43 -12.81 -1.34 7.70
CA MET A 43 -12.13 -1.69 6.46
C MET A 43 -12.43 -0.66 5.38
N PRO A 44 -11.43 -0.17 4.61
CA PRO A 44 -11.71 0.53 3.36
C PRO A 44 -12.60 -0.35 2.48
N PRO A 45 -13.86 0.04 2.24
CA PRO A 45 -14.81 -0.86 1.59
C PRO A 45 -14.43 -1.05 0.12
N PRO A 46 -14.04 -2.26 -0.33
CA PRO A 46 -13.71 -2.48 -1.73
C PRO A 46 -14.91 -2.20 -2.64
N ASN A 47 -14.62 -1.57 -3.78
CA ASN A 47 -15.61 -1.29 -4.81
C ASN A 47 -16.13 -2.59 -5.45
N VAL A 48 -17.45 -2.73 -5.60
CA VAL A 48 -18.07 -3.91 -6.23
C VAL A 48 -17.90 -3.93 -7.77
N THR A 49 -16.79 -3.43 -8.27
CA THR A 49 -16.47 -3.35 -9.70
C THR A 49 -15.78 -4.58 -10.28
N GLY A 50 -15.35 -5.49 -9.41
CA GLY A 50 -14.64 -6.70 -9.81
C GLY A 50 -13.95 -7.39 -8.64
N GLN A 51 -13.01 -8.28 -8.96
CA GLN A 51 -12.22 -8.98 -7.94
C GLN A 51 -11.09 -8.11 -7.38
N LEU A 52 -10.66 -8.45 -6.16
CA LEU A 52 -9.54 -7.78 -5.47
C LEU A 52 -8.23 -7.94 -6.24
N HIS A 53 -7.35 -6.98 -6.09
CA HIS A 53 -5.98 -6.99 -6.62
C HIS A 53 -4.95 -6.95 -5.49
N MET A 54 -3.66 -7.02 -5.82
CA MET A 54 -2.57 -7.11 -4.85
C MET A 54 -2.53 -5.94 -3.86
N GLY A 55 -2.93 -4.72 -4.26
CA GLY A 55 -3.04 -3.58 -3.35
C GLY A 55 -4.07 -3.81 -2.23
N HIS A 56 -5.22 -4.41 -2.55
CA HIS A 56 -6.22 -4.79 -1.54
C HIS A 56 -5.70 -5.90 -0.61
N ALA A 57 -4.91 -6.85 -1.14
CA ALA A 57 -4.32 -7.90 -0.31
C ALA A 57 -3.32 -7.32 0.70
N MET A 58 -2.54 -6.32 0.30
CA MET A 58 -1.63 -5.60 1.20
C MET A 58 -2.39 -4.80 2.26
N ASP A 59 -3.37 -4.00 1.85
CA ASP A 59 -4.21 -3.21 2.74
C ASP A 59 -4.90 -4.07 3.80
N ALA A 60 -5.55 -5.17 3.38
CA ALA A 60 -6.20 -6.10 4.30
C ALA A 60 -5.19 -6.81 5.22
N THR A 61 -4.01 -7.16 4.73
CA THR A 61 -2.97 -7.81 5.53
C THR A 61 -2.48 -6.90 6.66
N LEU A 62 -2.24 -5.61 6.37
CA LEU A 62 -1.84 -4.63 7.39
C LEU A 62 -2.90 -4.51 8.49
N GLN A 63 -4.16 -4.41 8.12
CA GLN A 63 -5.28 -4.32 9.07
C GLN A 63 -5.40 -5.58 9.92
N ASP A 64 -5.34 -6.76 9.30
CA ASP A 64 -5.46 -8.04 10.00
C ASP A 64 -4.35 -8.25 11.02
N ILE A 65 -3.12 -7.87 10.69
CA ILE A 65 -1.97 -7.93 11.61
C ILE A 65 -2.25 -7.09 12.86
N LEU A 66 -2.70 -5.85 12.68
CA LEU A 66 -3.01 -4.95 13.81
C LEU A 66 -4.17 -5.49 14.66
N ILE A 67 -5.22 -5.99 14.04
CA ILE A 67 -6.39 -6.57 14.74
C ILE A 67 -5.98 -7.81 15.54
N ARG A 68 -5.21 -8.73 14.97
CA ARG A 68 -4.72 -9.92 15.66
C ARG A 68 -3.81 -9.56 16.82
N PHE A 69 -2.87 -8.64 16.60
CA PHE A 69 -1.97 -8.12 17.62
C PHE A 69 -2.75 -7.54 18.82
N LYS A 70 -3.71 -6.63 18.56
CA LYS A 70 -4.50 -6.00 19.63
C LYS A 70 -5.44 -6.97 20.32
N ARG A 71 -6.00 -7.94 19.60
CA ARG A 71 -6.80 -9.03 20.19
C ARG A 71 -5.97 -9.84 21.17
N MET A 72 -4.75 -10.22 20.78
CA MET A 72 -3.82 -10.95 21.66
C MET A 72 -3.32 -10.11 22.85
N GLN A 73 -3.30 -8.78 22.74
CA GLN A 73 -3.04 -7.88 23.86
C GLN A 73 -4.25 -7.72 24.83
N GLY A 74 -5.37 -8.39 24.53
CA GLY A 74 -6.56 -8.37 25.39
C GLY A 74 -7.54 -7.23 25.13
N TYR A 75 -7.36 -6.46 24.03
CA TYR A 75 -8.36 -5.48 23.60
C TYR A 75 -9.61 -6.18 23.08
N GLU A 76 -10.77 -5.50 23.20
CA GLU A 76 -11.94 -5.88 22.41
C GLU A 76 -11.75 -5.31 20.99
N ALA A 77 -11.28 -6.17 20.09
CA ALA A 77 -10.82 -5.75 18.77
C ALA A 77 -11.88 -6.02 17.69
N LEU A 78 -12.44 -4.96 17.14
CA LEU A 78 -13.39 -5.01 16.02
C LEU A 78 -12.69 -4.68 14.69
N TRP A 79 -12.73 -5.60 13.76
CA TRP A 79 -12.47 -5.30 12.35
C TRP A 79 -13.77 -5.39 11.57
N LEU A 80 -14.34 -4.23 11.21
CA LEU A 80 -15.63 -4.13 10.55
C LEU A 80 -15.42 -4.18 9.03
N PRO A 81 -15.94 -5.23 8.34
CA PRO A 81 -15.83 -5.36 6.90
C PRO A 81 -16.99 -4.67 6.18
N GLY A 82 -16.81 -4.41 4.89
CA GLY A 82 -17.88 -3.94 4.03
C GLY A 82 -17.45 -3.79 2.59
N THR A 83 -18.39 -3.31 1.75
CA THR A 83 -18.16 -3.03 0.33
C THR A 83 -18.80 -1.70 -0.06
N ASP A 84 -18.22 -1.05 -1.06
CA ASP A 84 -18.71 0.23 -1.60
C ASP A 84 -19.47 0.02 -2.91
N HIS A 85 -20.59 0.73 -3.06
CA HIS A 85 -21.42 0.69 -4.27
C HIS A 85 -20.72 1.29 -5.49
N ALA A 86 -19.75 2.20 -5.28
CA ALA A 86 -18.88 2.78 -6.32
C ALA A 86 -19.66 3.30 -7.54
N GLY A 87 -20.51 4.31 -7.31
CA GLY A 87 -21.50 4.82 -8.26
C GLY A 87 -21.09 4.80 -9.73
N ILE A 88 -20.19 5.71 -10.15
CA ILE A 88 -19.73 5.82 -11.54
C ILE A 88 -19.10 4.50 -12.03
N ALA A 89 -18.20 3.93 -11.23
CA ALA A 89 -17.40 2.80 -11.66
C ALA A 89 -18.23 1.53 -11.86
N THR A 90 -19.18 1.26 -10.97
CA THR A 90 -20.09 0.10 -11.07
C THR A 90 -21.08 0.29 -12.21
N GLN A 91 -21.65 1.48 -12.36
CA GLN A 91 -22.58 1.77 -13.45
C GLN A 91 -21.92 1.56 -14.81
N ILE A 92 -20.71 2.09 -15.02
CA ILE A 92 -19.95 1.90 -16.28
C ILE A 92 -19.73 0.41 -16.57
N LYS A 93 -19.39 -0.40 -15.56
CA LYS A 93 -19.18 -1.85 -15.74
C LYS A 93 -20.43 -2.57 -16.18
N VAL A 94 -21.58 -2.21 -15.62
CA VAL A 94 -22.87 -2.79 -16.04
C VAL A 94 -23.26 -2.30 -17.42
N GLU A 95 -23.03 -1.04 -17.76
CA GLU A 95 -23.27 -0.50 -19.11
C GLU A 95 -22.35 -1.14 -20.15
N GLU A 96 -21.07 -1.43 -19.82
CA GLU A 96 -20.16 -2.19 -20.69
C GLU A 96 -20.72 -3.60 -20.98
N ASN A 97 -21.28 -4.26 -19.95
CA ASN A 97 -21.91 -5.56 -20.11
C ASN A 97 -23.16 -5.50 -20.98
N LEU A 98 -24.02 -4.50 -20.78
CA LEU A 98 -25.20 -4.27 -21.64
C LEU A 98 -24.82 -4.01 -23.09
N ARG A 99 -23.75 -3.25 -23.37
CA ARG A 99 -23.25 -3.01 -24.73
C ARG A 99 -22.84 -4.30 -25.44
N GLN A 100 -22.32 -5.29 -24.73
CA GLN A 100 -22.02 -6.62 -25.27
C GLN A 100 -23.31 -7.37 -25.68
N GLU A 101 -24.43 -7.08 -25.01
CA GLU A 101 -25.78 -7.59 -25.34
C GLU A 101 -26.47 -6.73 -26.44
N GLY A 102 -25.86 -5.64 -26.91
CA GLY A 102 -26.41 -4.69 -27.86
C GLY A 102 -27.47 -3.75 -27.28
N LEU A 103 -27.46 -3.57 -25.96
CA LEU A 103 -28.41 -2.76 -25.19
C LEU A 103 -27.74 -1.56 -24.53
N THR A 104 -28.54 -0.53 -24.26
CA THR A 104 -28.20 0.62 -23.41
C THR A 104 -29.07 0.64 -22.16
N ARG A 105 -28.70 1.44 -21.16
CA ARG A 105 -29.54 1.65 -19.98
C ARG A 105 -30.90 2.27 -20.33
N TYR A 106 -30.94 3.08 -21.37
CA TYR A 106 -32.16 3.74 -21.83
C TYR A 106 -33.17 2.77 -22.44
N ASP A 107 -32.69 1.70 -23.09
CA ASP A 107 -33.56 0.63 -23.63
C ASP A 107 -34.25 -0.16 -22.51
N LEU A 108 -33.59 -0.31 -21.35
CA LEU A 108 -34.13 -1.00 -20.19
C LEU A 108 -35.05 -0.14 -19.33
N GLY A 109 -34.76 1.16 -19.26
CA GLY A 109 -35.32 2.05 -18.25
C GLY A 109 -34.68 1.88 -16.86
N ARG A 110 -34.89 2.88 -15.97
CA ARG A 110 -34.19 2.99 -14.68
C ARG A 110 -34.38 1.74 -13.78
N GLU A 111 -35.59 1.26 -13.62
CA GLU A 111 -35.89 0.15 -12.73
C GLU A 111 -35.17 -1.14 -13.12
N LYS A 112 -35.31 -1.57 -14.39
CA LYS A 112 -34.67 -2.80 -14.90
C LYS A 112 -33.16 -2.67 -14.96
N PHE A 113 -32.64 -1.47 -15.22
CA PHE A 113 -31.21 -1.22 -15.13
C PHE A 113 -30.70 -1.40 -13.70
N LEU A 114 -31.37 -0.85 -12.71
CA LEU A 114 -31.00 -1.02 -11.29
C LEU A 114 -31.06 -2.48 -10.85
N GLU A 115 -32.04 -3.26 -11.32
CA GLU A 115 -32.06 -4.72 -11.06
C GLU A 115 -30.77 -5.40 -11.56
N ARG A 116 -30.27 -5.03 -12.75
CA ARG A 116 -28.98 -5.53 -13.28
C ARG A 116 -27.80 -5.12 -12.39
N VAL A 117 -27.80 -3.90 -11.90
CA VAL A 117 -26.72 -3.41 -11.03
C VAL A 117 -26.74 -4.12 -9.68
N TRP A 118 -27.91 -4.35 -9.09
CA TRP A 118 -28.06 -5.13 -7.85
C TRP A 118 -27.57 -6.58 -8.03
N ALA A 119 -27.92 -7.23 -9.12
CA ALA A 119 -27.43 -8.58 -9.44
C ALA A 119 -25.90 -8.60 -9.59
N TRP A 120 -25.33 -7.58 -10.22
CA TRP A 120 -23.89 -7.38 -10.31
C TRP A 120 -23.24 -7.25 -8.94
N LYS A 121 -23.79 -6.40 -8.06
CA LYS A 121 -23.34 -6.21 -6.66
C LYS A 121 -23.36 -7.52 -5.89
N GLU A 122 -24.42 -8.31 -5.96
CA GLU A 122 -24.49 -9.60 -5.28
C GLU A 122 -23.37 -10.54 -5.73
N LYS A 123 -23.15 -10.64 -7.03
CA LYS A 123 -22.09 -11.51 -7.60
C LYS A 123 -20.71 -11.13 -7.11
N TYR A 124 -20.34 -9.85 -7.24
CA TYR A 124 -18.98 -9.40 -6.93
C TYR A 124 -18.74 -9.11 -5.47
N GLY A 125 -19.76 -8.67 -4.73
CA GLY A 125 -19.69 -8.50 -3.27
C GLY A 125 -19.38 -9.82 -2.56
N ASN A 126 -20.10 -10.89 -2.91
CA ASN A 126 -19.84 -12.22 -2.35
C ASN A 126 -18.44 -12.73 -2.71
N ARG A 127 -17.97 -12.50 -3.95
CA ARG A 127 -16.63 -12.90 -4.36
C ARG A 127 -15.54 -12.16 -3.59
N ILE A 128 -15.71 -10.88 -3.31
CA ILE A 128 -14.79 -10.08 -2.48
C ILE A 128 -14.67 -10.68 -1.08
N VAL A 129 -15.80 -11.03 -0.44
CA VAL A 129 -15.82 -11.66 0.88
C VAL A 129 -15.08 -13.00 0.87
N GLU A 130 -15.30 -13.84 -0.14
CA GLU A 130 -14.57 -15.11 -0.28
C GLU A 130 -13.06 -14.92 -0.47
N GLN A 131 -12.67 -13.92 -1.26
CA GLN A 131 -11.27 -13.57 -1.44
C GLN A 131 -10.60 -13.13 -0.13
N GLN A 132 -11.29 -12.29 0.65
CA GLN A 132 -10.81 -11.84 1.96
C GLN A 132 -10.66 -13.03 2.94
N LYS A 133 -11.66 -13.92 2.99
CA LYS A 133 -11.60 -15.13 3.82
C LYS A 133 -10.42 -16.01 3.45
N LYS A 134 -10.16 -16.21 2.16
CA LYS A 134 -9.04 -17.01 1.67
C LYS A 134 -7.68 -16.40 2.04
N MET A 135 -7.60 -15.07 2.12
CA MET A 135 -6.40 -14.37 2.59
C MET A 135 -6.23 -14.41 4.12
N GLY A 136 -7.17 -14.99 4.85
CA GLY A 136 -7.13 -15.13 6.30
C GLY A 136 -7.63 -13.91 7.07
N SER A 137 -8.39 -13.02 6.45
CA SER A 137 -8.92 -11.81 7.10
C SER A 137 -9.83 -12.16 8.27
N SER A 138 -9.49 -11.67 9.47
CA SER A 138 -10.20 -11.96 10.72
C SER A 138 -11.28 -10.92 11.05
N CYS A 139 -12.10 -10.59 10.04
CA CYS A 139 -13.20 -9.64 10.15
C CYS A 139 -14.37 -10.21 10.94
N ASP A 140 -15.10 -9.35 11.63
CA ASP A 140 -16.42 -9.69 12.16
C ASP A 140 -17.46 -9.68 11.02
N TRP A 141 -17.61 -10.84 10.36
CA TRP A 141 -18.45 -10.99 9.18
C TRP A 141 -19.94 -10.80 9.45
N ASP A 142 -20.37 -10.96 10.70
CA ASP A 142 -21.77 -10.73 11.10
C ASP A 142 -22.11 -9.23 11.06
N ARG A 143 -21.09 -8.35 11.14
CA ARG A 143 -21.20 -6.89 10.99
C ARG A 143 -20.87 -6.38 9.60
N SER A 144 -20.86 -7.25 8.58
CA SER A 144 -20.57 -6.82 7.22
C SER A 144 -21.57 -5.76 6.73
N ARG A 145 -21.07 -4.67 6.17
CA ARG A 145 -21.86 -3.52 5.72
C ARG A 145 -21.71 -3.27 4.22
N PHE A 146 -22.67 -2.58 3.68
CA PHE A 146 -22.68 -2.08 2.32
C PHE A 146 -23.07 -0.61 2.32
N THR A 147 -22.36 0.25 1.57
CA THR A 147 -22.61 1.69 1.59
C THR A 147 -24.02 2.12 1.21
N MET A 148 -24.81 1.23 0.56
CA MET A 148 -26.23 1.46 0.26
C MET A 148 -27.16 0.52 1.05
N ASP A 149 -26.70 -0.09 2.16
CA ASP A 149 -27.62 -0.77 3.07
C ASP A 149 -28.58 0.23 3.76
N GLU A 150 -29.62 -0.28 4.38
CA GLU A 150 -30.67 0.54 5.01
C GLU A 150 -30.09 1.53 6.03
N GLY A 151 -29.19 1.08 6.92
CA GLY A 151 -28.58 1.92 7.95
C GLY A 151 -27.68 3.00 7.36
N CYS A 152 -26.81 2.64 6.41
CA CYS A 152 -25.96 3.61 5.73
C CYS A 152 -26.77 4.59 4.87
N SER A 153 -27.84 4.15 4.22
CA SER A 153 -28.75 5.01 3.46
C SER A 153 -29.47 6.01 4.35
N LYS A 154 -29.91 5.59 5.55
CA LYS A 154 -30.49 6.48 6.55
C LYS A 154 -29.49 7.53 7.02
N ALA A 155 -28.23 7.12 7.25
CA ALA A 155 -27.16 8.04 7.62
C ALA A 155 -26.89 9.09 6.53
N VAL A 156 -26.82 8.67 5.28
CA VAL A 156 -26.64 9.57 4.13
C VAL A 156 -27.75 10.62 4.07
N ARG A 157 -28.98 10.17 4.21
CA ARG A 157 -30.17 11.05 4.15
C ARG A 157 -30.19 12.03 5.30
N GLU A 158 -29.88 11.59 6.52
CA GLU A 158 -29.75 12.45 7.69
C GLU A 158 -28.69 13.53 7.50
N THR A 159 -27.49 13.13 7.07
CA THR A 159 -26.36 14.05 6.81
C THR A 159 -26.74 15.11 5.78
N PHE A 160 -27.34 14.69 4.67
CA PHE A 160 -27.74 15.63 3.62
C PHE A 160 -28.73 16.66 4.15
N CYS A 161 -29.77 16.23 4.85
CA CYS A 161 -30.80 17.11 5.41
C CYS A 161 -30.20 18.06 6.47
N GLU A 162 -29.39 17.55 7.38
CA GLU A 162 -28.76 18.37 8.42
C GLU A 162 -27.83 19.45 7.84
N LEU A 163 -27.01 19.10 6.84
CA LEU A 163 -26.13 20.07 6.17
C LEU A 163 -26.94 21.10 5.36
N TYR A 164 -28.06 20.69 4.76
CA TYR A 164 -28.97 21.60 4.06
C TYR A 164 -29.65 22.57 5.03
N ASP A 165 -30.16 22.08 6.16
CA ASP A 165 -30.80 22.88 7.21
C ASP A 165 -29.83 23.94 7.77
N LYS A 166 -28.53 23.63 7.84
CA LYS A 166 -27.45 24.55 8.24
C LYS A 166 -27.00 25.50 7.11
N GLY A 167 -27.54 25.38 5.91
CA GLY A 167 -27.15 26.17 4.74
C GLY A 167 -25.74 25.82 4.21
N LEU A 168 -25.22 24.63 4.58
CA LEU A 168 -23.93 24.11 4.09
C LEU A 168 -24.09 23.33 2.78
N ILE A 169 -25.27 22.81 2.48
CA ILE A 169 -25.63 22.27 1.16
C ILE A 169 -26.52 23.28 0.43
N TYR A 170 -26.22 23.50 -0.83
CA TYR A 170 -27.02 24.38 -1.69
C TYR A 170 -27.03 23.89 -3.14
N LYS A 171 -28.08 24.28 -3.90
CA LYS A 171 -28.13 24.08 -5.36
C LYS A 171 -27.77 25.42 -6.04
N GLY A 172 -26.83 25.35 -7.00
CA GLY A 172 -26.38 26.57 -7.68
C GLY A 172 -25.77 26.27 -9.05
N SER A 173 -25.78 27.26 -9.92
CA SER A 173 -25.10 27.20 -11.22
C SER A 173 -23.66 27.67 -11.07
N ARG A 174 -22.72 26.81 -11.37
CA ARG A 174 -21.27 27.07 -11.33
C ARG A 174 -20.58 26.35 -12.47
N ILE A 175 -19.35 26.73 -12.76
CA ILE A 175 -18.49 25.92 -13.63
C ILE A 175 -18.10 24.68 -12.87
N ILE A 176 -18.34 23.54 -13.48
CA ILE A 176 -18.01 22.21 -12.96
C ILE A 176 -17.13 21.47 -13.96
N ASN A 177 -16.40 20.49 -13.46
CA ASN A 177 -15.73 19.51 -14.29
C ASN A 177 -16.75 18.50 -14.79
N TRP A 178 -16.97 18.44 -16.10
CA TRP A 178 -17.93 17.53 -16.73
C TRP A 178 -17.22 16.49 -17.57
N CYS A 179 -17.59 15.22 -17.42
CA CYS A 179 -17.09 14.17 -18.31
C CYS A 179 -18.09 13.88 -19.45
N PRO A 180 -17.77 14.24 -20.72
CA PRO A 180 -18.69 14.04 -21.84
C PRO A 180 -18.92 12.58 -22.20
N HIS A 181 -18.01 11.69 -21.78
CA HIS A 181 -18.12 10.25 -22.02
C HIS A 181 -18.98 9.57 -20.95
N CYS A 182 -18.76 9.89 -19.66
CA CYS A 182 -19.54 9.35 -18.56
C CYS A 182 -20.88 10.06 -18.38
N LEU A 183 -21.07 11.23 -19.01
CA LEU A 183 -22.26 12.09 -18.92
C LEU A 183 -22.60 12.48 -17.49
N THR A 184 -21.59 12.90 -16.72
CA THR A 184 -21.77 13.28 -15.31
C THR A 184 -20.74 14.32 -14.87
N ALA A 185 -21.12 15.08 -13.85
CA ALA A 185 -20.23 15.98 -13.14
C ALA A 185 -19.15 15.20 -12.36
N LEU A 186 -17.99 15.81 -12.19
CA LEU A 186 -16.85 15.32 -11.41
C LEU A 186 -16.49 16.36 -10.36
N SER A 187 -16.00 15.92 -9.21
CA SER A 187 -15.32 16.78 -8.25
C SER A 187 -13.87 17.05 -8.69
N ASP A 188 -13.23 18.08 -8.12
CA ASP A 188 -11.84 18.42 -8.47
C ASP A 188 -10.86 17.26 -8.24
N ALA A 189 -11.07 16.49 -7.18
CA ALA A 189 -10.27 15.31 -6.89
C ALA A 189 -10.38 14.18 -7.93
N GLU A 190 -11.45 14.17 -8.73
CA GLU A 190 -11.72 13.16 -9.78
C GLU A 190 -11.13 13.52 -11.14
N VAL A 191 -10.40 14.65 -11.23
CA VAL A 191 -9.74 15.10 -12.45
C VAL A 191 -8.24 14.93 -12.35
N GLU A 192 -7.66 14.16 -13.27
CA GLU A 192 -6.22 13.97 -13.40
C GLU A 192 -5.70 14.89 -14.50
N TYR A 193 -4.61 15.60 -14.23
CA TYR A 193 -4.05 16.56 -15.19
C TYR A 193 -2.83 15.94 -15.89
N THR A 194 -2.83 16.04 -17.24
CA THR A 194 -1.73 15.55 -18.07
C THR A 194 -1.31 16.63 -19.06
N ASP A 195 0.00 16.78 -19.22
CA ASP A 195 0.55 17.64 -20.25
C ASP A 195 0.28 17.04 -21.64
N LYS A 196 -0.42 17.81 -22.47
CA LYS A 196 -0.70 17.42 -23.87
C LYS A 196 -0.12 18.44 -24.83
N PRO A 197 0.45 17.98 -25.93
CA PRO A 197 0.83 18.88 -27.01
C PRO A 197 -0.44 19.49 -27.65
N GLY A 198 -0.39 20.77 -27.90
CA GLY A 198 -1.47 21.55 -28.50
C GLY A 198 -0.91 22.78 -29.18
N HIS A 199 -1.76 23.75 -29.37
CA HIS A 199 -1.40 25.02 -30.00
C HIS A 199 -1.98 26.19 -29.26
N LEU A 200 -1.36 27.33 -29.40
CA LEU A 200 -1.88 28.63 -29.00
C LEU A 200 -2.21 29.43 -30.27
N TRP A 201 -3.47 29.71 -30.46
CA TRP A 201 -3.99 30.43 -31.63
C TRP A 201 -4.17 31.90 -31.29
N TYR A 202 -3.58 32.80 -32.08
CA TYR A 202 -3.69 34.24 -31.95
C TYR A 202 -4.75 34.76 -32.90
N ILE A 203 -5.82 35.30 -32.37
CA ILE A 203 -7.03 35.69 -33.11
C ILE A 203 -7.28 37.17 -32.94
N ARG A 204 -7.54 37.86 -34.02
CA ARG A 204 -7.87 39.27 -34.12
C ARG A 204 -9.38 39.47 -33.92
N TYR A 205 -9.74 40.34 -32.96
CA TYR A 205 -11.10 40.80 -32.75
C TYR A 205 -11.15 42.30 -33.13
N PRO A 206 -11.84 42.67 -34.24
CA PRO A 206 -11.94 44.07 -34.68
C PRO A 206 -12.69 44.92 -33.66
N LEU A 207 -12.22 46.13 -33.41
CA LEU A 207 -12.96 47.09 -32.60
C LEU A 207 -14.24 47.55 -33.32
N ALA A 208 -15.34 47.63 -32.58
CA ALA A 208 -16.64 47.99 -33.16
C ALA A 208 -16.67 49.40 -33.78
N ASP A 209 -15.84 50.30 -33.27
CA ASP A 209 -15.69 51.69 -33.79
C ASP A 209 -14.79 51.75 -35.04
N GLY A 210 -14.22 50.61 -35.46
CA GLY A 210 -13.31 50.55 -36.62
C GLY A 210 -11.91 51.14 -36.38
N SER A 211 -11.54 51.50 -35.16
CA SER A 211 -10.28 52.14 -34.84
C SER A 211 -9.08 51.17 -34.77
N GLY A 212 -9.31 49.88 -34.95
CA GLY A 212 -8.23 48.86 -34.90
C GLY A 212 -8.73 47.50 -34.50
N ASP A 213 -7.85 46.71 -33.89
CA ASP A 213 -8.11 45.34 -33.47
C ASP A 213 -7.57 45.11 -32.03
N ILE A 214 -8.18 44.20 -31.31
CA ILE A 214 -7.57 43.57 -30.12
C ILE A 214 -7.27 42.11 -30.41
N VAL A 215 -6.07 41.66 -30.08
CA VAL A 215 -5.63 40.30 -30.34
C VAL A 215 -5.67 39.45 -29.05
N VAL A 216 -6.37 38.34 -29.11
CA VAL A 216 -6.44 37.37 -28.02
C VAL A 216 -5.68 36.12 -28.40
N ALA A 217 -5.21 35.35 -27.41
CA ALA A 217 -4.57 34.06 -27.63
C ALA A 217 -5.33 32.97 -26.84
N THR A 218 -5.61 31.83 -27.46
CA THR A 218 -6.38 30.76 -26.85
C THR A 218 -5.86 29.39 -27.24
N THR A 219 -5.95 28.44 -26.31
CA THR A 219 -5.73 27.00 -26.58
C THR A 219 -7.03 26.29 -26.98
N ARG A 220 -8.18 26.97 -26.87
CA ARG A 220 -9.53 26.40 -27.07
C ARG A 220 -10.38 27.27 -28.01
N PRO A 221 -10.05 27.36 -29.30
CA PRO A 221 -10.81 28.19 -30.22
C PRO A 221 -12.27 27.74 -30.43
N GLU A 222 -12.58 26.45 -30.15
CA GLU A 222 -13.94 25.92 -30.18
C GLU A 222 -14.91 26.54 -29.19
N THR A 223 -14.40 27.17 -28.12
CA THR A 223 -15.26 27.85 -27.12
C THR A 223 -15.52 29.31 -27.45
N MET A 224 -14.79 29.89 -28.41
CA MET A 224 -14.87 31.31 -28.73
C MET A 224 -16.28 31.78 -29.12
N MET A 225 -17.10 30.88 -29.66
CA MET A 225 -18.50 31.22 -30.01
C MET A 225 -19.34 31.66 -28.79
N GLY A 226 -18.89 31.23 -27.58
CA GLY A 226 -19.48 31.63 -26.31
C GLY A 226 -18.80 32.82 -25.62
N ASP A 227 -17.87 33.52 -26.29
CA ASP A 227 -17.22 34.69 -25.74
C ASP A 227 -18.21 35.83 -25.55
N THR A 228 -18.20 36.45 -24.37
CA THR A 228 -19.10 37.55 -24.02
C THR A 228 -18.36 38.79 -23.52
N GLY A 229 -17.03 38.75 -23.59
CA GLY A 229 -16.16 39.88 -23.30
C GLY A 229 -14.70 39.60 -23.66
N VAL A 230 -13.90 40.65 -23.61
CA VAL A 230 -12.42 40.57 -23.61
C VAL A 230 -11.94 41.30 -22.37
N ALA A 231 -11.11 40.69 -21.54
CA ALA A 231 -10.53 41.35 -20.38
C ALA A 231 -9.09 41.77 -20.63
N VAL A 232 -8.70 42.88 -20.05
CA VAL A 232 -7.36 43.46 -20.08
C VAL A 232 -6.99 44.00 -18.70
N ASN A 233 -5.71 44.04 -18.36
CA ASN A 233 -5.30 44.62 -17.09
C ASN A 233 -5.51 46.14 -17.11
N PRO A 234 -6.17 46.76 -16.11
CA PRO A 234 -6.44 48.21 -16.07
C PRO A 234 -5.16 49.04 -15.96
N GLU A 235 -4.04 48.47 -15.48
CA GLU A 235 -2.74 49.10 -15.41
C GLU A 235 -1.88 48.91 -16.68
N ASP A 236 -2.34 48.11 -17.67
CA ASP A 236 -1.60 47.91 -18.90
C ASP A 236 -1.73 49.08 -19.85
N GLU A 237 -0.67 49.84 -19.98
CA GLU A 237 -0.59 51.03 -20.87
C GLU A 237 -0.99 50.71 -22.30
N LYS A 238 -0.80 49.48 -22.79
CA LYS A 238 -1.13 49.02 -24.14
C LYS A 238 -2.63 49.00 -24.37
N PHE A 239 -3.41 48.62 -23.36
CA PHE A 239 -4.83 48.27 -23.52
C PHE A 239 -5.80 49.12 -22.67
N LYS A 240 -5.32 49.83 -21.63
CA LYS A 240 -6.20 50.59 -20.73
C LYS A 240 -7.13 51.54 -21.45
N HIS A 241 -6.72 52.10 -22.61
CA HIS A 241 -7.54 53.06 -23.41
C HIS A 241 -8.68 52.35 -24.15
N LEU A 242 -8.71 51.02 -24.18
CA LEU A 242 -9.78 50.23 -24.81
C LEU A 242 -10.87 49.84 -23.80
N ILE A 243 -10.62 49.98 -22.51
CA ILE A 243 -11.61 49.63 -21.48
C ILE A 243 -12.86 50.48 -21.66
N GLY A 244 -14.02 49.77 -21.68
CA GLY A 244 -15.32 50.39 -21.94
C GLY A 244 -15.70 50.52 -23.42
N LYS A 245 -14.79 50.21 -24.33
CA LYS A 245 -15.10 49.99 -25.76
C LYS A 245 -15.64 48.58 -26.00
N THR A 246 -16.04 48.32 -27.20
CA THR A 246 -16.53 47.02 -27.66
C THR A 246 -15.73 46.52 -28.85
N CYS A 247 -15.68 45.18 -29.01
CA CYS A 247 -15.10 44.52 -30.17
C CYS A 247 -16.11 43.54 -30.80
N ILE A 248 -15.87 43.19 -32.03
CA ILE A 248 -16.72 42.26 -32.79
C ILE A 248 -16.12 40.86 -32.65
N LEU A 249 -16.87 39.91 -32.11
CA LEU A 249 -16.50 38.51 -32.06
C LEU A 249 -16.49 37.95 -33.48
N PRO A 250 -15.34 37.46 -34.00
CA PRO A 250 -15.27 36.90 -35.35
C PRO A 250 -16.21 35.69 -35.49
N ILE A 251 -16.62 35.42 -36.74
CA ILE A 251 -17.54 34.34 -37.08
C ILE A 251 -18.97 34.53 -36.58
N MET A 252 -19.15 34.92 -35.34
CA MET A 252 -20.46 35.15 -34.72
C MET A 252 -21.02 36.52 -34.98
N ASN A 253 -20.19 37.51 -35.39
CA ASN A 253 -20.56 38.89 -35.62
C ASN A 253 -21.31 39.55 -34.47
N ARG A 254 -20.98 39.14 -33.24
CA ARG A 254 -21.58 39.67 -32.01
C ARG A 254 -20.65 40.72 -31.40
N GLU A 255 -21.21 41.82 -30.99
CA GLU A 255 -20.52 42.88 -30.28
C GLU A 255 -20.38 42.51 -28.80
N ILE A 256 -19.14 42.55 -28.29
CA ILE A 256 -18.81 42.16 -26.92
C ILE A 256 -17.96 43.28 -26.24
N PRO A 257 -18.11 43.52 -24.92
CA PRO A 257 -17.40 44.60 -24.20
C PRO A 257 -15.92 44.21 -23.94
N ILE A 258 -15.08 45.23 -23.84
CA ILE A 258 -13.73 45.17 -23.31
C ILE A 258 -13.76 45.66 -21.86
N VAL A 259 -13.39 44.82 -20.90
CA VAL A 259 -13.45 45.09 -19.46
C VAL A 259 -12.03 45.11 -18.86
N GLY A 260 -11.87 45.90 -17.79
CA GLY A 260 -10.60 45.95 -17.03
C GLY A 260 -10.66 45.04 -15.83
N ASP A 261 -9.76 44.05 -15.75
CA ASP A 261 -9.68 43.11 -14.62
C ASP A 261 -8.23 42.75 -14.32
N GLU A 262 -7.86 42.77 -13.03
CA GLU A 262 -6.51 42.49 -12.54
C GLU A 262 -6.12 41.01 -12.75
N TYR A 263 -7.06 40.11 -13.06
CA TYR A 263 -6.81 38.74 -13.45
C TYR A 263 -5.87 38.65 -14.66
N CYS A 264 -5.89 39.63 -15.57
CA CYS A 264 -5.04 39.64 -16.75
C CYS A 264 -3.62 40.05 -16.40
N GLU A 265 -2.65 39.17 -16.56
CA GLU A 265 -1.24 39.43 -16.29
C GLU A 265 -0.60 40.27 -17.41
N ILE A 266 0.04 41.39 -17.02
CA ILE A 266 0.77 42.25 -17.96
C ILE A 266 1.99 41.49 -18.52
N GLY A 267 2.07 41.39 -19.85
CA GLY A 267 3.17 40.75 -20.54
C GLY A 267 3.04 39.28 -20.75
N PHE A 268 1.95 38.67 -20.27
CA PHE A 268 1.63 37.27 -20.58
C PHE A 268 0.78 37.16 -21.87
N GLY A 269 1.20 36.31 -22.80
CA GLY A 269 0.53 36.12 -24.09
C GLY A 269 0.40 37.42 -24.88
N THR A 270 -0.82 37.86 -25.18
CA THR A 270 -1.10 39.18 -25.81
C THR A 270 -1.34 40.29 -24.81
N GLY A 271 -1.60 39.94 -23.53
CA GLY A 271 -2.10 40.84 -22.49
C GLY A 271 -3.61 41.04 -22.52
N ALA A 272 -4.31 40.52 -23.50
CA ALA A 272 -5.75 40.50 -23.63
C ALA A 272 -6.27 39.05 -23.61
N VAL A 273 -7.30 38.80 -22.78
CA VAL A 273 -7.86 37.47 -22.56
C VAL A 273 -9.33 37.47 -23.02
N LYS A 274 -9.68 36.52 -23.86
CA LYS A 274 -11.08 36.30 -24.20
C LYS A 274 -11.84 35.74 -23.01
N MET A 275 -13.06 36.18 -22.78
CA MET A 275 -13.90 35.72 -21.67
C MET A 275 -15.03 34.84 -22.17
N THR A 276 -14.97 33.56 -21.77
CA THR A 276 -16.01 32.56 -22.03
C THR A 276 -16.55 32.01 -20.70
N PRO A 277 -17.41 32.78 -20.01
CA PRO A 277 -17.85 32.44 -18.66
C PRO A 277 -18.54 31.09 -18.50
N ALA A 278 -19.02 30.50 -19.59
CA ALA A 278 -19.67 29.18 -19.57
C ALA A 278 -18.68 27.98 -19.62
N HIS A 279 -17.39 28.20 -19.96
CA HIS A 279 -16.43 27.14 -20.29
C HIS A 279 -15.06 27.29 -19.64
N ASP A 280 -14.86 28.25 -18.75
CA ASP A 280 -13.65 28.43 -17.98
C ASP A 280 -13.98 28.97 -16.58
N PRO A 281 -13.43 28.39 -15.50
CA PRO A 281 -13.74 28.84 -14.13
C PRO A 281 -13.25 30.24 -13.84
N ASN A 282 -12.10 30.66 -14.38
CA ASN A 282 -11.58 32.02 -14.18
C ASN A 282 -12.40 33.04 -14.96
N ASP A 283 -12.76 32.72 -16.21
CA ASP A 283 -13.63 33.56 -17.03
C ASP A 283 -15.02 33.72 -16.40
N PHE A 284 -15.50 32.67 -15.72
CA PHE A 284 -16.77 32.75 -14.97
C PHE A 284 -16.70 33.76 -13.82
N GLU A 285 -15.63 33.77 -13.02
CA GLU A 285 -15.44 34.71 -11.93
C GLU A 285 -15.28 36.17 -12.44
N VAL A 286 -14.51 36.36 -13.51
CA VAL A 286 -14.43 37.67 -14.19
C VAL A 286 -15.80 38.08 -14.72
N GLY A 287 -16.53 37.11 -15.32
CA GLY A 287 -17.88 37.35 -15.84
C GLY A 287 -18.86 37.81 -14.76
N LEU A 288 -18.79 37.21 -13.56
CA LEU A 288 -19.61 37.65 -12.42
C LEU A 288 -19.28 39.09 -11.97
N ARG A 289 -17.98 39.42 -11.87
CA ARG A 289 -17.55 40.79 -11.47
C ARG A 289 -17.98 41.88 -12.47
N HIS A 290 -17.99 41.52 -13.75
CA HIS A 290 -18.33 42.48 -14.83
C HIS A 290 -19.70 42.26 -15.45
N ASN A 291 -20.53 41.40 -14.86
CA ASN A 291 -21.89 41.08 -15.34
C ASN A 291 -21.95 40.68 -16.82
N LEU A 292 -20.96 39.84 -17.25
CA LEU A 292 -20.92 39.33 -18.62
C LEU A 292 -21.98 38.23 -18.80
N GLU A 293 -22.53 38.15 -19.98
CA GLU A 293 -23.49 37.09 -20.34
C GLU A 293 -22.83 35.73 -20.31
N VAL A 294 -23.58 34.67 -19.94
CA VAL A 294 -23.09 33.32 -19.86
C VAL A 294 -23.69 32.48 -20.99
N ILE A 295 -22.93 32.25 -22.04
CA ILE A 295 -23.38 31.53 -23.24
C ILE A 295 -22.66 30.18 -23.34
N ARG A 296 -23.39 29.12 -23.09
CA ARG A 296 -22.88 27.75 -23.24
C ARG A 296 -22.91 27.31 -24.69
N VAL A 297 -21.80 26.75 -25.22
CA VAL A 297 -21.65 26.30 -26.63
C VAL A 297 -21.31 24.83 -26.77
N ILE A 298 -20.90 24.14 -25.69
CA ILE A 298 -20.64 22.70 -25.68
C ILE A 298 -21.77 22.00 -24.92
N ALA A 299 -22.39 21.02 -25.55
CA ALA A 299 -23.42 20.17 -24.96
C ALA A 299 -22.83 19.10 -24.03
N ASP A 300 -23.68 18.40 -23.26
CA ASP A 300 -23.26 17.37 -22.29
C ASP A 300 -22.48 16.23 -22.90
N ASN A 301 -22.75 15.87 -24.16
CA ASN A 301 -22.03 14.82 -24.89
C ASN A 301 -20.73 15.29 -25.57
N GLY A 302 -20.30 16.55 -25.32
CA GLY A 302 -19.09 17.13 -25.91
C GLY A 302 -19.22 17.61 -27.36
N THR A 303 -20.44 17.63 -27.92
CA THR A 303 -20.70 18.25 -29.21
C THR A 303 -21.05 19.75 -29.06
N ILE A 304 -20.90 20.51 -30.11
CA ILE A 304 -21.33 21.92 -30.16
C ILE A 304 -22.86 21.98 -30.20
N ASN A 305 -23.45 22.86 -29.40
CA ASN A 305 -24.89 23.08 -29.35
C ASN A 305 -25.36 24.15 -30.36
N GLU A 306 -26.64 24.50 -30.31
CA GLU A 306 -27.28 25.49 -31.19
C GLU A 306 -26.62 26.88 -31.13
N ASN A 307 -26.02 27.25 -29.99
CA ASN A 307 -25.31 28.54 -29.85
C ASN A 307 -24.02 28.63 -30.66
N GLY A 308 -23.51 27.47 -31.11
CA GLY A 308 -22.36 27.39 -32.01
C GLY A 308 -22.67 27.61 -33.49
N GLY A 309 -23.92 27.97 -33.83
CA GLY A 309 -24.35 28.31 -35.20
C GLY A 309 -24.07 27.19 -36.22
N LYS A 310 -23.29 27.46 -37.26
CA LYS A 310 -23.00 26.47 -38.30
C LYS A 310 -22.22 25.23 -37.84
N TYR A 311 -21.61 25.27 -36.64
CA TYR A 311 -20.88 24.14 -36.09
C TYR A 311 -21.73 23.25 -35.17
N ASN A 312 -23.01 23.56 -35.00
CA ASN A 312 -23.94 22.77 -34.20
C ASN A 312 -23.91 21.28 -34.61
N GLY A 313 -23.80 20.40 -33.60
CA GLY A 313 -23.71 18.96 -33.76
C GLY A 313 -22.31 18.39 -34.02
N MET A 314 -21.32 19.24 -34.29
CA MET A 314 -19.92 18.78 -34.46
C MET A 314 -19.31 18.39 -33.11
N ASP A 315 -18.45 17.35 -33.10
CA ASP A 315 -17.56 17.08 -31.97
C ASP A 315 -16.67 18.31 -31.71
N ARG A 316 -16.39 18.61 -30.44
CA ARG A 316 -15.60 19.79 -30.03
C ARG A 316 -14.22 19.87 -30.70
N TYR A 317 -13.54 18.75 -30.91
CA TYR A 317 -12.23 18.73 -31.58
C TYR A 317 -12.32 18.88 -33.10
N GLU A 318 -13.35 18.34 -33.72
CA GLU A 318 -13.63 18.59 -35.12
C GLU A 318 -14.05 20.05 -35.35
N CYS A 319 -14.84 20.62 -34.44
CA CYS A 319 -15.17 22.03 -34.46
C CYS A 319 -13.92 22.91 -34.31
N ARG A 320 -12.98 22.54 -33.42
CA ARG A 320 -11.70 23.27 -33.28
C ARG A 320 -10.96 23.38 -34.59
N LYS A 321 -10.86 22.28 -35.36
CA LYS A 321 -10.22 22.29 -36.68
C LYS A 321 -10.98 23.15 -37.69
N ALA A 322 -12.30 23.03 -37.69
CA ALA A 322 -13.15 23.76 -38.62
C ALA A 322 -13.11 25.28 -38.36
N ILE A 323 -13.21 25.72 -37.10
CA ILE A 323 -13.21 27.13 -36.72
C ILE A 323 -11.84 27.78 -36.98
N VAL A 324 -10.74 27.08 -36.70
CA VAL A 324 -9.39 27.58 -37.02
C VAL A 324 -9.23 27.82 -38.51
N LYS A 325 -9.71 26.91 -39.37
CA LYS A 325 -9.69 27.05 -40.81
C LYS A 325 -10.53 28.27 -41.27
N ASP A 326 -11.73 28.43 -40.72
CA ASP A 326 -12.59 29.54 -41.07
C ASP A 326 -12.00 30.91 -40.64
N LEU A 327 -11.31 30.95 -39.46
CA LEU A 327 -10.60 32.13 -39.01
C LEU A 327 -9.40 32.48 -39.90
N GLU A 328 -8.70 31.49 -40.43
CA GLU A 328 -7.60 31.65 -41.37
C GLU A 328 -8.13 32.20 -42.72
N GLU A 329 -9.17 31.59 -43.29
CA GLU A 329 -9.79 31.98 -44.55
C GLU A 329 -10.38 33.40 -44.50
N GLN A 330 -10.89 33.82 -43.31
CA GLN A 330 -11.46 35.16 -43.12
C GLN A 330 -10.42 36.21 -42.66
N GLY A 331 -9.15 35.80 -42.45
CA GLY A 331 -8.04 36.66 -42.08
C GLY A 331 -8.04 37.10 -40.62
N TYR A 332 -8.77 36.43 -39.74
CA TYR A 332 -8.78 36.69 -38.32
C TYR A 332 -7.67 35.94 -37.56
N LEU A 333 -7.17 34.80 -38.07
CA LEU A 333 -6.04 34.09 -37.49
C LEU A 333 -4.73 34.79 -37.86
N ILE A 334 -3.99 35.23 -36.84
CA ILE A 334 -2.71 35.96 -37.01
C ILE A 334 -1.54 35.00 -37.09
N LYS A 335 -1.48 34.07 -36.14
CA LYS A 335 -0.43 33.02 -36.05
C LYS A 335 -0.90 31.85 -35.16
N THR A 336 -0.21 30.75 -35.34
CA THR A 336 -0.34 29.56 -34.50
C THR A 336 1.04 29.21 -33.95
N GLU A 337 1.13 28.93 -32.66
CA GLU A 337 2.36 28.49 -31.98
C GLU A 337 2.13 27.12 -31.32
N ASP A 338 3.15 26.25 -31.38
CA ASP A 338 3.10 25.01 -30.62
C ASP A 338 3.14 25.32 -29.12
N TYR A 339 2.23 24.73 -28.39
CA TYR A 339 2.08 24.98 -26.96
C TYR A 339 1.67 23.70 -26.23
N SER A 340 2.41 23.36 -25.16
CA SER A 340 2.00 22.25 -24.28
C SER A 340 1.23 22.83 -23.10
N HIS A 341 0.09 22.25 -22.80
CA HIS A 341 -0.75 22.69 -21.68
C HIS A 341 -1.36 21.51 -20.94
N ASN A 342 -1.67 21.77 -19.69
CA ASN A 342 -2.29 20.79 -18.81
C ASN A 342 -3.76 20.60 -19.17
N VAL A 343 -4.15 19.36 -19.50
CA VAL A 343 -5.53 18.99 -19.81
C VAL A 343 -6.07 18.07 -18.71
N GLY A 344 -7.21 18.44 -18.13
CA GLY A 344 -7.92 17.59 -17.17
C GLY A 344 -8.54 16.37 -17.86
N THR A 345 -8.35 15.19 -17.29
CA THR A 345 -8.93 13.94 -17.75
C THR A 345 -9.73 13.28 -16.63
N CYS A 346 -10.79 12.59 -16.98
CA CYS A 346 -11.61 11.85 -16.04
C CYS A 346 -10.81 10.66 -15.47
N TYR A 347 -10.69 10.57 -14.16
CA TYR A 347 -9.95 9.51 -13.47
C TYR A 347 -10.46 8.08 -13.76
N ARG A 348 -11.67 7.93 -14.30
CA ARG A 348 -12.30 6.63 -14.62
C ARG A 348 -12.21 6.20 -16.07
N CYS A 349 -12.53 7.10 -16.99
CA CYS A 349 -12.57 6.76 -18.43
C CYS A 349 -11.39 7.36 -19.20
N HIS A 350 -10.58 8.21 -18.57
CA HIS A 350 -9.42 8.90 -19.12
C HIS A 350 -9.73 9.80 -20.32
N ASN A 351 -11.01 10.12 -20.56
CA ASN A 351 -11.41 11.11 -21.56
C ASN A 351 -11.23 12.53 -21.01
N ASP A 352 -11.01 13.47 -21.92
CA ASP A 352 -10.83 14.88 -21.55
C ASP A 352 -12.10 15.45 -20.96
N VAL A 353 -11.93 16.13 -19.82
CA VAL A 353 -12.98 16.80 -19.07
C VAL A 353 -13.29 18.15 -19.72
N GLU A 354 -14.56 18.53 -19.71
CA GLU A 354 -15.05 19.85 -20.15
C GLU A 354 -15.46 20.68 -18.94
N PRO A 355 -14.85 21.86 -18.72
CA PRO A 355 -15.43 22.85 -17.82
C PRO A 355 -16.74 23.37 -18.42
N LEU A 356 -17.86 23.15 -17.71
CA LEU A 356 -19.19 23.55 -18.17
C LEU A 356 -19.94 24.22 -17.03
N ILE A 357 -20.73 25.26 -17.36
CA ILE A 357 -21.71 25.78 -16.42
C ILE A 357 -22.86 24.79 -16.29
N SER A 358 -23.18 24.44 -15.04
CA SER A 358 -24.31 23.56 -14.74
C SER A 358 -24.89 23.83 -13.35
N ALA A 359 -26.19 23.61 -13.23
CA ALA A 359 -26.87 23.68 -11.93
C ALA A 359 -26.67 22.36 -11.18
N GLN A 360 -25.90 22.39 -10.12
CA GLN A 360 -25.51 21.22 -9.35
C GLN A 360 -25.73 21.44 -7.84
N TRP A 361 -25.62 20.37 -7.05
CA TRP A 361 -25.62 20.44 -5.61
C TRP A 361 -24.19 20.50 -5.08
N PHE A 362 -23.94 21.39 -4.12
CA PHE A 362 -22.63 21.64 -3.55
C PHE A 362 -22.65 21.62 -2.03
N VAL A 363 -21.51 21.20 -1.44
CA VAL A 363 -21.19 21.39 -0.03
C VAL A 363 -20.24 22.57 0.11
N LYS A 364 -20.54 23.54 0.98
CA LYS A 364 -19.65 24.63 1.36
C LYS A 364 -18.52 24.09 2.20
N MET A 365 -17.30 24.09 1.67
CA MET A 365 -16.16 23.43 2.31
C MET A 365 -15.43 24.30 3.32
N GLU A 366 -15.39 25.62 3.17
CA GLU A 366 -14.62 26.52 4.04
C GLU A 366 -14.92 26.32 5.55
N PRO A 367 -16.18 26.30 6.02
CA PRO A 367 -16.47 26.08 7.44
C PRO A 367 -16.05 24.69 7.94
N LEU A 368 -16.20 23.66 7.10
CA LEU A 368 -15.86 22.27 7.43
C LEU A 368 -14.35 22.05 7.45
N ALA A 369 -13.62 22.72 6.55
CA ALA A 369 -12.17 22.60 6.44
C ALA A 369 -11.43 23.11 7.69
N LYS A 370 -11.94 24.15 8.34
CA LYS A 370 -11.34 24.76 9.54
C LYS A 370 -11.08 23.73 10.65
N GLU A 371 -12.11 22.99 11.04
CA GLU A 371 -12.01 21.99 12.11
C GLU A 371 -11.23 20.76 11.65
N ALA A 372 -11.37 20.35 10.39
CA ALA A 372 -10.62 19.24 9.80
C ALA A 372 -9.11 19.54 9.75
N ILE A 373 -8.70 20.75 9.48
CA ILE A 373 -7.28 21.18 9.54
C ILE A 373 -6.79 21.22 10.99
N ARG A 374 -7.60 21.77 11.91
CA ARG A 374 -7.22 21.90 13.33
C ARG A 374 -6.86 20.57 13.95
N VAL A 375 -7.73 19.57 13.84
CA VAL A 375 -7.52 18.26 14.50
C VAL A 375 -6.32 17.47 13.97
N VAL A 376 -5.83 17.81 12.79
CA VAL A 376 -4.60 17.24 12.24
C VAL A 376 -3.37 18.05 12.68
N LYS A 377 -3.46 19.37 12.68
CA LYS A 377 -2.35 20.24 13.10
C LYS A 377 -2.04 20.14 14.60
N ASP A 378 -3.04 19.95 15.44
CA ASP A 378 -2.86 19.80 16.89
C ASP A 378 -2.50 18.36 17.33
N GLY A 379 -2.47 17.41 16.38
CA GLY A 379 -2.09 16.03 16.63
C GLY A 379 -3.19 15.15 17.23
N THR A 380 -4.45 15.62 17.27
CA THR A 380 -5.62 14.81 17.62
C THR A 380 -5.75 13.62 16.65
N ILE A 381 -5.54 13.87 15.36
CA ILE A 381 -5.39 12.83 14.33
C ILE A 381 -3.94 12.82 13.86
N LYS A 382 -3.30 11.64 13.91
CA LYS A 382 -1.91 11.45 13.50
C LYS A 382 -1.82 10.70 12.17
N PHE A 383 -1.04 11.21 11.24
CA PHE A 383 -0.66 10.49 10.03
C PHE A 383 0.64 9.69 10.25
N VAL A 384 0.64 8.45 9.83
CA VAL A 384 1.83 7.58 9.80
C VAL A 384 2.06 7.15 8.35
N PRO A 385 3.16 7.57 7.72
CA PRO A 385 4.20 8.47 8.24
C PRO A 385 3.77 9.95 8.25
N GLU A 386 4.38 10.73 9.12
CA GLU A 386 4.05 12.14 9.39
C GLU A 386 4.10 13.05 8.16
N ARG A 387 4.91 12.71 7.15
CA ARG A 387 5.02 13.51 5.92
C ARG A 387 3.67 13.77 5.23
N PHE A 388 2.69 12.90 5.39
CA PHE A 388 1.36 13.05 4.81
C PHE A 388 0.50 14.10 5.51
N THR A 389 0.85 14.52 6.73
CA THR A 389 0.23 15.67 7.41
C THR A 389 0.30 16.93 6.55
N LYS A 390 1.49 17.22 5.98
CA LYS A 390 1.65 18.38 5.10
C LYS A 390 0.85 18.24 3.79
N THR A 391 0.86 17.05 3.21
CA THR A 391 0.08 16.76 1.99
C THR A 391 -1.41 17.00 2.21
N TYR A 392 -1.94 16.50 3.32
CA TYR A 392 -3.34 16.70 3.71
C TYR A 392 -3.67 18.18 3.97
N THR A 393 -2.88 18.87 4.80
CA THR A 393 -3.16 20.26 5.18
C THR A 393 -3.10 21.22 4.01
N ASN A 394 -2.11 21.07 3.11
CA ASN A 394 -2.01 21.91 1.91
C ASN A 394 -3.24 21.76 1.01
N TRP A 395 -3.79 20.57 0.87
CA TRP A 395 -4.98 20.34 0.07
C TRP A 395 -6.22 20.95 0.74
N MET A 396 -6.38 20.75 2.06
CA MET A 396 -7.52 21.27 2.80
C MET A 396 -7.56 22.79 2.91
N GLU A 397 -6.38 23.44 2.93
CA GLU A 397 -6.27 24.91 2.94
C GLU A 397 -6.71 25.55 1.61
N ASN A 398 -6.70 24.78 0.51
CA ASN A 398 -7.08 25.23 -0.83
C ASN A 398 -8.33 24.52 -1.36
N VAL A 399 -9.13 23.91 -0.50
CA VAL A 399 -10.30 23.16 -0.93
C VAL A 399 -11.42 24.10 -1.40
N HIS A 400 -12.02 23.80 -2.56
CA HIS A 400 -13.20 24.48 -3.09
C HIS A 400 -14.48 23.76 -2.67
N ASP A 401 -15.63 24.40 -2.91
CA ASP A 401 -16.94 23.81 -2.67
C ASP A 401 -17.08 22.49 -3.44
N TRP A 402 -17.50 21.46 -2.76
CA TRP A 402 -17.57 20.10 -3.29
C TRP A 402 -18.87 19.87 -4.06
N CYS A 403 -18.78 19.64 -5.37
CA CYS A 403 -19.92 19.21 -6.19
C CYS A 403 -20.30 17.76 -5.84
N ILE A 404 -21.48 17.56 -5.30
CA ILE A 404 -21.94 16.27 -4.77
C ILE A 404 -23.01 15.57 -5.65
N SER A 405 -23.55 16.21 -6.66
CA SER A 405 -24.53 15.58 -7.55
C SER A 405 -23.87 14.85 -8.73
N ARG A 406 -24.45 13.73 -9.10
CA ARG A 406 -24.03 12.90 -10.22
C ARG A 406 -25.25 12.48 -11.03
N GLN A 407 -25.14 12.57 -12.35
CA GLN A 407 -26.19 12.23 -13.33
C GLN A 407 -26.18 10.73 -13.64
N LEU A 408 -26.21 9.94 -12.57
CA LEU A 408 -26.23 8.47 -12.59
C LEU A 408 -27.57 7.93 -12.14
N TRP A 409 -27.82 6.66 -12.42
CA TRP A 409 -28.96 5.95 -11.84
C TRP A 409 -28.59 5.13 -10.60
N TRP A 410 -27.33 4.70 -10.52
CA TRP A 410 -26.81 3.90 -9.43
C TRP A 410 -26.16 4.76 -8.35
N GLY A 411 -26.75 4.80 -7.17
CA GLY A 411 -26.28 5.56 -6.01
C GLY A 411 -27.40 6.02 -5.11
N HIS A 412 -27.07 6.80 -4.08
CA HIS A 412 -28.04 7.42 -3.19
C HIS A 412 -28.75 8.60 -3.89
N GLN A 413 -29.98 8.44 -4.24
CA GLN A 413 -30.76 9.51 -4.86
C GLN A 413 -30.94 10.68 -3.89
N ILE A 414 -30.68 11.90 -4.39
CA ILE A 414 -30.75 13.12 -3.58
C ILE A 414 -32.14 13.29 -2.97
N PRO A 415 -32.25 13.52 -1.63
CA PRO A 415 -33.54 13.61 -0.94
C PRO A 415 -34.14 15.02 -1.06
N ALA A 416 -34.34 15.48 -2.29
CA ALA A 416 -34.88 16.79 -2.62
C ALA A 416 -36.03 16.65 -3.63
N TRP A 417 -37.09 17.45 -3.45
CA TRP A 417 -38.26 17.48 -4.32
C TRP A 417 -38.59 18.89 -4.69
N THR A 418 -38.65 19.19 -5.97
CA THR A 418 -39.10 20.48 -6.47
C THR A 418 -40.61 20.51 -6.58
N CYS A 419 -41.25 21.52 -6.01
CA CYS A 419 -42.69 21.73 -6.18
C CYS A 419 -42.96 22.30 -7.57
N ASP A 420 -43.76 21.62 -8.37
CA ASP A 420 -44.07 22.05 -9.74
C ASP A 420 -44.95 23.32 -9.79
N ASP A 421 -45.71 23.60 -8.70
CA ASP A 421 -46.59 24.75 -8.65
C ASP A 421 -45.90 26.03 -8.15
N CYS A 422 -44.90 25.95 -7.26
CA CYS A 422 -44.30 27.15 -6.68
C CYS A 422 -42.77 27.22 -6.79
N GLY A 423 -42.13 26.19 -7.37
CA GLY A 423 -40.67 26.10 -7.55
C GLY A 423 -39.88 25.89 -6.25
N HIS A 424 -40.55 25.70 -5.10
CA HIS A 424 -39.84 25.48 -3.84
C HIS A 424 -39.19 24.12 -3.81
N ILE A 425 -37.94 24.03 -3.33
CA ILE A 425 -37.19 22.79 -3.14
C ILE A 425 -37.43 22.29 -1.70
N ASN A 426 -38.10 21.16 -1.56
CA ASN A 426 -38.34 20.50 -0.29
C ASN A 426 -37.25 19.46 -0.06
N VAL A 427 -36.47 19.59 1.02
CA VAL A 427 -35.46 18.60 1.42
C VAL A 427 -35.97 17.88 2.67
N SER A 428 -36.04 16.56 2.64
CA SER A 428 -36.72 15.83 3.71
C SER A 428 -36.08 14.49 4.02
N ARG A 429 -36.11 14.12 5.31
CA ARG A 429 -35.68 12.82 5.84
C ARG A 429 -36.58 11.68 5.40
N GLU A 430 -37.85 11.95 5.15
CA GLU A 430 -38.83 11.02 4.58
C GLU A 430 -39.36 11.59 3.26
N ASP A 431 -39.96 10.78 2.42
CA ASP A 431 -40.51 11.25 1.15
C ASP A 431 -41.71 12.17 1.41
N PRO A 432 -41.69 13.46 1.07
CA PRO A 432 -42.74 14.39 1.37
C PRO A 432 -43.97 14.12 0.51
N THR A 433 -45.14 14.24 1.09
CA THR A 433 -46.42 14.11 0.39
C THR A 433 -46.99 15.45 -0.08
N ARG A 434 -46.47 16.54 0.48
CA ARG A 434 -46.89 17.92 0.15
C ARG A 434 -45.74 18.91 0.25
N CYS A 435 -45.83 19.94 -0.56
CA CYS A 435 -44.88 21.08 -0.51
C CYS A 435 -45.00 21.82 0.82
N GLU A 436 -43.93 22.05 1.52
CA GLU A 436 -43.86 22.78 2.78
C GLU A 436 -44.32 24.23 2.63
N LYS A 437 -44.07 24.85 1.45
CA LYS A 437 -44.36 26.27 1.20
C LYS A 437 -45.79 26.52 0.75
N CYS A 438 -46.34 25.72 -0.17
CA CYS A 438 -47.69 25.99 -0.75
C CYS A 438 -48.68 24.85 -0.54
N GLY A 439 -48.28 23.72 0.07
CA GLY A 439 -49.19 22.60 0.34
C GLY A 439 -49.57 21.74 -0.88
N SER A 440 -49.02 22.04 -2.07
CA SER A 440 -49.25 21.24 -3.29
C SER A 440 -48.73 19.80 -3.14
N THR A 441 -49.39 18.89 -3.81
CA THR A 441 -48.96 17.46 -3.93
C THR A 441 -48.17 17.18 -5.18
N HIS A 442 -47.97 18.21 -6.06
CA HIS A 442 -47.16 18.07 -7.28
C HIS A 442 -45.70 18.30 -6.97
N LEU A 443 -45.03 17.22 -6.63
CA LEU A 443 -43.63 17.21 -6.25
C LEU A 443 -42.84 16.29 -7.21
N THR A 444 -41.83 16.87 -7.85
CA THR A 444 -40.88 16.13 -8.70
C THR A 444 -39.59 15.91 -7.93
N ARG A 445 -39.24 14.61 -7.72
CA ARG A 445 -37.98 14.23 -7.03
C ARG A 445 -36.77 14.53 -7.91
N GLU A 446 -35.69 14.96 -7.28
CA GLU A 446 -34.38 15.12 -7.93
C GLU A 446 -33.93 13.76 -8.51
N GLU A 447 -33.54 13.75 -9.79
CA GLU A 447 -33.13 12.51 -10.47
C GLU A 447 -31.68 12.13 -10.19
N ASP A 448 -30.85 13.11 -9.86
CA ASP A 448 -29.44 12.92 -9.57
C ASP A 448 -29.23 12.10 -8.30
N VAL A 449 -28.10 11.40 -8.28
CA VAL A 449 -27.60 10.72 -7.08
C VAL A 449 -26.43 11.47 -6.48
N LEU A 450 -26.13 11.18 -5.23
CA LEU A 450 -24.98 11.71 -4.53
C LEU A 450 -23.67 11.06 -5.03
N ASP A 451 -22.60 11.82 -5.01
CA ASP A 451 -21.24 11.34 -5.15
C ASP A 451 -20.98 10.15 -4.22
N THR A 452 -20.38 9.09 -4.71
CA THR A 452 -19.98 7.91 -3.93
C THR A 452 -19.25 8.29 -2.64
N TRP A 453 -18.38 9.28 -2.72
CA TRP A 453 -17.61 9.74 -1.58
C TRP A 453 -18.42 10.42 -0.48
N PHE A 454 -19.65 10.81 -0.76
CA PHE A 454 -20.57 11.35 0.26
C PHE A 454 -20.96 10.27 1.28
N SER A 455 -21.34 9.09 0.82
CA SER A 455 -21.65 7.97 1.72
C SER A 455 -20.39 7.37 2.34
N SER A 456 -19.31 7.27 1.57
CA SER A 456 -18.03 6.73 2.07
C SER A 456 -17.40 7.61 3.16
N ALA A 457 -17.66 8.93 3.15
CA ALA A 457 -17.24 9.85 4.20
C ALA A 457 -17.87 9.59 5.58
N LEU A 458 -19.00 8.91 5.62
CA LEU A 458 -19.71 8.59 6.85
C LEU A 458 -19.31 7.24 7.44
N TRP A 459 -18.47 6.48 6.74
CA TRP A 459 -18.14 5.09 7.03
C TRP A 459 -17.71 4.81 8.48
N PRO A 460 -16.89 5.64 9.14
CA PRO A 460 -16.44 5.37 10.51
C PRO A 460 -17.56 5.39 11.55
N PHE A 461 -18.69 6.02 11.28
CA PHE A 461 -19.79 6.14 12.23
C PHE A 461 -21.14 5.59 11.72
N SER A 462 -21.39 5.68 10.40
CA SER A 462 -22.61 5.09 9.83
C SER A 462 -22.64 3.55 9.98
N THR A 463 -21.46 2.92 9.89
CA THR A 463 -21.32 1.47 10.06
C THR A 463 -21.52 1.01 11.50
N LEU A 464 -21.33 1.91 12.47
CA LEU A 464 -21.49 1.64 13.90
C LEU A 464 -22.89 2.00 14.43
N GLY A 465 -23.80 2.43 13.53
CA GLY A 465 -25.20 2.63 13.88
C GLY A 465 -25.70 4.08 13.84
N TRP A 466 -24.82 5.10 13.62
CA TRP A 466 -25.28 6.47 13.42
C TRP A 466 -26.30 6.52 12.26
N PRO A 467 -27.39 7.29 12.33
CA PRO A 467 -27.67 8.43 13.23
C PRO A 467 -28.28 8.08 14.59
N ASP A 468 -28.45 6.79 14.93
CA ASP A 468 -28.83 6.42 16.30
C ASP A 468 -27.65 6.68 17.26
N LYS A 469 -27.74 7.76 18.03
CA LYS A 469 -26.70 8.18 18.98
C LYS A 469 -26.57 7.23 20.16
N ASP A 470 -27.56 6.40 20.42
CA ASP A 470 -27.60 5.41 21.51
C ASP A 470 -27.14 4.02 21.05
N ALA A 471 -26.76 3.88 19.78
CA ALA A 471 -26.23 2.62 19.25
C ALA A 471 -24.99 2.18 20.04
N LYS A 472 -25.04 0.97 20.60
CA LYS A 472 -23.98 0.42 21.50
C LYS A 472 -22.61 0.35 20.82
N ASP A 473 -22.58 -0.05 19.56
CA ASP A 473 -21.35 -0.15 18.78
C ASP A 473 -20.74 1.25 18.58
N LEU A 474 -21.55 2.27 18.28
CA LEU A 474 -21.12 3.65 18.13
C LEU A 474 -20.53 4.19 19.44
N GLN A 475 -21.19 3.98 20.57
CA GLN A 475 -20.71 4.46 21.87
C GLN A 475 -19.43 3.76 22.32
N TYR A 476 -19.20 2.51 21.91
CA TYR A 476 -18.05 1.73 22.36
C TYR A 476 -16.81 1.86 21.45
N TRP A 477 -16.98 1.82 20.11
CA TRP A 477 -15.88 1.79 19.17
C TRP A 477 -15.59 3.11 18.41
N TYR A 478 -16.46 4.12 18.54
CA TYR A 478 -16.16 5.45 17.95
C TYR A 478 -15.52 6.37 19.00
N PRO A 479 -14.46 7.13 18.65
CA PRO A 479 -13.73 7.13 17.38
C PRO A 479 -12.99 5.81 17.13
N THR A 480 -12.86 5.42 15.85
CA THR A 480 -12.11 4.23 15.51
C THR A 480 -10.62 4.41 15.81
N SER A 481 -9.88 3.32 15.99
CA SER A 481 -8.51 3.40 16.49
C SER A 481 -7.52 3.77 15.39
N VAL A 482 -7.59 3.07 14.27
CA VAL A 482 -6.68 3.23 13.14
C VAL A 482 -7.48 3.14 11.84
N LEU A 483 -7.25 4.07 10.94
CA LEU A 483 -7.62 3.96 9.54
C LEU A 483 -6.40 3.53 8.74
N VAL A 484 -6.49 2.44 7.99
CA VAL A 484 -5.43 1.98 7.08
C VAL A 484 -5.90 2.24 5.66
N THR A 485 -5.07 2.87 4.84
CA THR A 485 -5.44 3.19 3.45
C THR A 485 -4.23 3.53 2.57
N GLY A 486 -4.43 3.50 1.26
CA GLY A 486 -3.45 3.98 0.28
C GLY A 486 -3.32 5.51 0.26
N SER A 487 -2.13 5.98 -0.13
CA SER A 487 -1.85 7.42 -0.25
C SER A 487 -2.68 8.11 -1.35
N ASP A 488 -3.16 7.36 -2.33
CA ASP A 488 -3.89 7.87 -3.49
C ASP A 488 -5.33 8.29 -3.19
N ILE A 489 -5.88 7.91 -2.01
CA ILE A 489 -7.24 8.28 -1.61
C ILE A 489 -7.31 9.17 -0.36
N ILE A 490 -6.22 9.85 0.00
CA ILE A 490 -6.20 10.81 1.11
C ILE A 490 -7.25 11.91 0.89
N PHE A 491 -7.32 12.49 -0.30
CA PHE A 491 -8.24 13.58 -0.61
C PHE A 491 -9.66 13.09 -0.88
N PHE A 492 -9.78 11.92 -1.48
CA PHE A 492 -11.08 11.33 -1.79
C PHE A 492 -11.82 10.85 -0.56
N TRP A 493 -11.11 10.22 0.37
CA TRP A 493 -11.74 9.51 1.47
C TRP A 493 -11.32 10.01 2.85
N VAL A 494 -10.01 10.06 3.15
CA VAL A 494 -9.53 10.44 4.48
C VAL A 494 -10.00 11.85 4.86
N ALA A 495 -9.78 12.83 4.00
CA ALA A 495 -10.18 14.21 4.25
C ALA A 495 -11.70 14.34 4.44
N ARG A 496 -12.47 13.61 3.61
CA ARG A 496 -13.94 13.63 3.69
C ARG A 496 -14.46 12.98 4.97
N MET A 497 -13.86 11.89 5.42
CA MET A 497 -14.22 11.29 6.71
C MET A 497 -13.89 12.23 7.88
N ILE A 498 -12.76 12.93 7.84
CA ILE A 498 -12.36 13.85 8.92
C ILE A 498 -13.37 14.99 9.05
N PHE A 499 -13.68 15.73 7.99
CA PHE A 499 -14.62 16.85 8.12
C PHE A 499 -16.05 16.36 8.40
N SER A 500 -16.47 15.22 7.86
CA SER A 500 -17.79 14.65 8.15
C SER A 500 -17.90 14.19 9.60
N GLY A 501 -16.87 13.52 10.15
CA GLY A 501 -16.82 13.13 11.55
C GLY A 501 -16.86 14.35 12.48
N MET A 502 -16.04 15.36 12.20
CA MET A 502 -16.02 16.60 12.97
C MET A 502 -17.36 17.34 12.91
N GLU A 503 -18.05 17.32 11.77
CA GLU A 503 -19.34 17.99 11.64
C GLU A 503 -20.48 17.22 12.27
N GLN A 504 -20.59 15.91 12.04
CA GLN A 504 -21.71 15.08 12.49
C GLN A 504 -21.56 14.61 13.93
N MET A 505 -20.36 14.17 14.30
CA MET A 505 -20.07 13.57 15.61
C MET A 505 -19.45 14.58 16.59
N LYS A 506 -18.97 15.74 16.11
CA LYS A 506 -18.19 16.73 16.88
C LYS A 506 -16.93 16.13 17.53
N GLN A 507 -16.43 15.04 16.95
CA GLN A 507 -15.29 14.26 17.40
C GLN A 507 -14.57 13.67 16.20
N GLU A 508 -13.26 13.46 16.32
CA GLU A 508 -12.44 12.82 15.27
C GLU A 508 -12.99 11.44 14.90
N PRO A 509 -13.00 11.07 13.60
CA PRO A 509 -13.50 9.75 13.17
C PRO A 509 -12.53 8.61 13.48
N PHE A 510 -11.25 8.90 13.61
CA PHE A 510 -10.18 7.97 13.95
C PHE A 510 -9.00 8.72 14.56
N LYS A 511 -8.15 8.00 15.32
CA LYS A 511 -6.99 8.60 15.99
C LYS A 511 -5.73 8.58 15.15
N THR A 512 -5.54 7.54 14.36
CA THR A 512 -4.36 7.35 13.51
C THR A 512 -4.77 7.03 12.08
N VAL A 513 -4.07 7.63 11.13
CA VAL A 513 -4.17 7.30 9.69
C VAL A 513 -2.86 6.64 9.27
N LEU A 514 -2.86 5.33 9.13
CA LEU A 514 -1.74 4.55 8.64
C LEU A 514 -1.81 4.49 7.11
N ILE A 515 -0.89 5.19 6.46
CA ILE A 515 -0.79 5.23 5.00
C ILE A 515 0.18 4.16 4.51
N HIS A 516 -0.26 3.35 3.58
CA HIS A 516 0.61 2.45 2.84
C HIS A 516 0.86 2.96 1.41
N GLY A 517 1.96 2.52 0.81
CA GLY A 517 2.26 2.82 -0.59
C GLY A 517 1.54 1.88 -1.56
N LEU A 518 1.79 2.05 -2.84
CA LEU A 518 1.23 1.20 -3.89
C LEU A 518 2.06 -0.08 -4.08
N VAL A 519 1.39 -1.16 -4.42
CA VAL A 519 2.06 -2.38 -4.89
C VAL A 519 2.30 -2.25 -6.39
N ARG A 520 3.57 -2.29 -6.78
CA ARG A 520 4.05 -2.15 -8.15
C ARG A 520 4.57 -3.48 -8.68
N ASP A 521 4.64 -3.63 -9.99
CA ASP A 521 5.26 -4.79 -10.62
C ASP A 521 6.78 -4.84 -10.39
N ASP A 522 7.45 -5.88 -10.84
CA ASP A 522 8.90 -6.08 -10.76
C ASP A 522 9.72 -4.94 -11.41
N LYS A 523 9.14 -4.24 -12.39
CA LYS A 523 9.71 -3.10 -13.10
C LYS A 523 9.39 -1.75 -12.44
N GLY A 524 8.64 -1.74 -11.33
CA GLY A 524 8.23 -0.55 -10.62
C GLY A 524 7.05 0.20 -11.22
N ARG A 525 6.31 -0.38 -12.18
CA ARG A 525 5.12 0.22 -12.79
C ARG A 525 3.88 -0.09 -11.93
N LYS A 526 2.92 0.83 -11.92
CA LYS A 526 1.61 0.59 -11.29
C LYS A 526 0.94 -0.62 -11.96
N MET A 527 0.46 -1.57 -11.17
CA MET A 527 -0.29 -2.72 -11.68
C MET A 527 -1.66 -2.27 -12.15
N SER A 528 -2.03 -2.66 -13.37
CA SER A 528 -3.37 -2.39 -13.93
C SER A 528 -3.79 -3.50 -14.89
N LYS A 529 -5.11 -3.66 -15.05
CA LYS A 529 -5.68 -4.63 -16.01
C LYS A 529 -5.35 -4.25 -17.45
N SER A 530 -5.29 -2.95 -17.74
CA SER A 530 -4.98 -2.43 -19.08
C SER A 530 -3.53 -2.69 -19.52
N LEU A 531 -2.58 -2.73 -18.57
CA LEU A 531 -1.18 -3.07 -18.84
C LEU A 531 -0.90 -4.57 -18.82
N GLY A 532 -1.89 -5.39 -18.43
CA GLY A 532 -1.71 -6.86 -18.34
C GLY A 532 -0.66 -7.32 -17.31
N ASN A 533 -0.24 -6.44 -16.40
CA ASN A 533 0.76 -6.70 -15.37
C ASN A 533 0.16 -6.93 -13.96
N GLY A 534 -1.17 -7.02 -13.87
CA GLY A 534 -1.86 -7.32 -12.61
C GLY A 534 -1.66 -8.78 -12.20
N ILE A 535 -1.27 -8.98 -10.94
CA ILE A 535 -1.12 -10.30 -10.32
C ILE A 535 -2.34 -10.53 -9.42
N ASP A 536 -3.01 -11.69 -9.60
CA ASP A 536 -4.13 -12.08 -8.74
C ASP A 536 -3.58 -12.61 -7.41
N PRO A 537 -3.96 -12.00 -6.27
CA PRO A 537 -3.52 -12.47 -4.96
C PRO A 537 -3.97 -13.90 -4.65
N LEU A 538 -5.12 -14.34 -5.19
CA LEU A 538 -5.60 -15.70 -4.97
C LEU A 538 -4.74 -16.75 -5.69
N GLU A 539 -4.26 -16.46 -6.89
CA GLU A 539 -3.33 -17.35 -7.60
C GLU A 539 -2.02 -17.52 -6.81
N MET A 540 -1.55 -16.42 -6.20
CA MET A 540 -0.35 -16.48 -5.35
C MET A 540 -0.60 -17.29 -4.06
N ALA A 541 -1.75 -17.08 -3.42
CA ALA A 541 -2.16 -17.84 -2.24
C ALA A 541 -2.34 -19.35 -2.58
N ASP A 542 -2.93 -19.68 -3.72
CA ASP A 542 -3.07 -21.08 -4.18
C ASP A 542 -1.73 -21.76 -4.45
N LYS A 543 -0.76 -21.02 -4.98
CA LYS A 543 0.54 -21.55 -5.35
C LYS A 543 1.51 -21.66 -4.18
N PHE A 544 1.51 -20.68 -3.27
CA PHE A 544 2.52 -20.54 -2.23
C PHE A 544 1.95 -20.62 -0.80
N GLY A 545 0.65 -20.50 -0.63
CA GLY A 545 -0.05 -20.33 0.65
C GLY A 545 -0.35 -18.88 0.97
N ALA A 546 -1.46 -18.62 1.67
CA ALA A 546 -1.85 -17.27 2.11
C ALA A 546 -0.81 -16.68 3.07
N ASP A 547 -0.25 -17.47 3.99
CA ASP A 547 0.78 -17.04 4.93
C ASP A 547 2.03 -16.52 4.22
N ALA A 548 2.50 -17.22 3.19
CA ALA A 548 3.67 -16.81 2.41
C ALA A 548 3.42 -15.50 1.65
N LEU A 549 2.23 -15.32 1.09
CA LEU A 549 1.84 -14.08 0.43
C LEU A 549 1.76 -12.92 1.43
N ARG A 550 1.09 -13.10 2.56
CA ARG A 550 0.96 -12.08 3.63
C ARG A 550 2.33 -11.63 4.11
N PHE A 551 3.21 -12.57 4.42
CA PHE A 551 4.56 -12.27 4.90
C PHE A 551 5.41 -11.53 3.86
N ASN A 552 5.31 -11.91 2.58
CA ASN A 552 5.97 -11.20 1.48
C ASN A 552 5.50 -9.75 1.34
N LEU A 553 4.18 -9.49 1.48
CA LEU A 553 3.61 -8.15 1.35
C LEU A 553 4.08 -7.18 2.44
N ILE A 554 4.51 -7.69 3.58
CA ILE A 554 4.87 -6.87 4.74
C ILE A 554 6.38 -6.77 4.92
N THR A 555 7.12 -7.87 4.75
CA THR A 555 8.56 -7.93 5.04
C THR A 555 9.36 -6.97 4.15
N GLY A 556 10.17 -6.12 4.79
CA GLY A 556 11.01 -5.14 4.12
C GLY A 556 10.26 -3.92 3.57
N ASN A 557 9.01 -3.72 3.99
CA ASN A 557 8.22 -2.54 3.66
C ASN A 557 8.03 -1.64 4.90
N SER A 558 8.04 -0.32 4.69
CA SER A 558 7.78 0.68 5.72
C SER A 558 6.56 1.52 5.36
N PRO A 559 5.87 2.12 6.34
CA PRO A 559 4.70 2.95 6.09
C PRO A 559 4.91 4.02 5.01
N GLY A 560 3.95 4.15 4.12
CA GLY A 560 3.92 5.16 3.05
C GLY A 560 4.86 4.92 1.87
N ASN A 561 5.61 3.83 1.84
CA ASN A 561 6.51 3.51 0.75
C ASN A 561 5.85 2.53 -0.23
N ASP A 562 6.05 2.77 -1.53
CA ASP A 562 5.67 1.80 -2.56
C ASP A 562 6.54 0.55 -2.46
N MET A 563 5.94 -0.60 -2.70
CA MET A 563 6.68 -1.85 -2.77
C MET A 563 6.65 -2.45 -4.18
N ARG A 564 7.77 -3.07 -4.58
CA ARG A 564 7.81 -3.92 -5.78
C ARG A 564 7.51 -5.35 -5.39
N PHE A 565 6.55 -5.93 -6.07
CA PHE A 565 6.15 -7.32 -5.84
C PHE A 565 6.97 -8.26 -6.73
N PHE A 566 7.63 -9.22 -6.09
CA PHE A 566 8.40 -10.27 -6.75
C PHE A 566 7.82 -11.64 -6.39
N VAL A 567 7.48 -12.44 -7.39
CA VAL A 567 6.93 -13.79 -7.18
C VAL A 567 7.94 -14.71 -6.48
N GLU A 568 9.23 -14.55 -6.76
CA GLU A 568 10.33 -15.32 -6.15
C GLU A 568 10.41 -15.10 -4.64
N LYS A 569 10.03 -13.93 -4.15
CA LYS A 569 9.95 -13.66 -2.70
C LYS A 569 8.83 -14.47 -2.04
N CYS A 570 7.69 -14.70 -2.71
CA CYS A 570 6.65 -15.59 -2.19
C CYS A 570 7.18 -17.02 -2.03
N GLU A 571 8.01 -17.49 -2.98
CA GLU A 571 8.65 -18.80 -2.87
C GLU A 571 9.62 -18.88 -1.69
N ALA A 572 10.41 -17.81 -1.46
CA ALA A 572 11.29 -17.73 -0.30
C ALA A 572 10.50 -17.77 1.02
N MET A 573 9.35 -17.08 1.10
CA MET A 573 8.49 -17.10 2.29
C MET A 573 7.81 -18.47 2.49
N ARG A 574 7.44 -19.17 1.42
CA ARG A 574 6.99 -20.58 1.50
C ARG A 574 8.11 -21.47 2.06
N ASN A 575 9.35 -21.28 1.63
CA ASN A 575 10.48 -22.04 2.15
C ASN A 575 10.74 -21.73 3.63
N PHE A 576 10.54 -20.49 4.06
CA PHE A 576 10.56 -20.11 5.47
C PHE A 576 9.45 -20.85 6.27
N ALA A 577 8.22 -20.88 5.77
CA ALA A 577 7.14 -21.65 6.36
C ALA A 577 7.52 -23.14 6.50
N ASN A 578 8.12 -23.73 5.48
CA ASN A 578 8.61 -25.11 5.53
C ASN A 578 9.73 -25.31 6.57
N LYS A 579 10.61 -24.32 6.77
CA LYS A 579 11.64 -24.39 7.81
C LYS A 579 11.04 -24.42 9.20
N ILE A 580 10.07 -23.54 9.48
CA ILE A 580 9.33 -23.54 10.76
C ILE A 580 8.62 -24.87 10.97
N TRP A 581 7.94 -25.35 9.94
CA TRP A 581 7.25 -26.63 9.99
C TRP A 581 8.17 -27.79 10.36
N ASN A 582 9.31 -27.90 9.69
CA ASN A 582 10.28 -28.97 9.95
C ASN A 582 10.91 -28.84 11.33
N ALA A 583 11.25 -27.63 11.78
CA ALA A 583 11.75 -27.39 13.12
C ALA A 583 10.71 -27.79 14.18
N SER A 584 9.46 -27.42 14.00
CA SER A 584 8.36 -27.78 14.90
C SER A 584 8.14 -29.30 14.96
N ARG A 585 8.19 -30.00 13.80
CA ARG A 585 8.13 -31.46 13.76
C ARG A 585 9.27 -32.09 14.51
N TYR A 586 10.50 -31.58 14.34
CA TYR A 586 11.66 -32.08 15.07
C TYR A 586 11.48 -31.93 16.60
N VAL A 587 11.04 -30.76 17.04
CA VAL A 587 10.73 -30.51 18.47
C VAL A 587 9.68 -31.50 18.95
N MET A 588 8.55 -31.63 18.27
CA MET A 588 7.46 -32.55 18.64
C MET A 588 7.89 -34.02 18.74
N MET A 589 8.74 -34.48 17.83
CA MET A 589 9.26 -35.89 17.87
C MET A 589 10.12 -36.15 19.10
N ASN A 590 10.69 -35.11 19.70
CA ASN A 590 11.52 -35.19 20.89
C ASN A 590 10.80 -34.81 22.19
N LEU A 591 9.51 -34.43 22.14
CA LEU A 591 8.74 -34.08 23.32
C LEU A 591 8.12 -35.30 23.99
N THR A 592 8.30 -35.41 25.31
CA THR A 592 7.62 -36.40 26.18
C THR A 592 6.73 -35.69 27.24
N ILE A 593 6.78 -34.36 27.30
CA ILE A 593 6.05 -33.55 28.26
C ILE A 593 4.64 -33.22 27.78
N ASP A 594 3.65 -33.22 28.66
CA ASP A 594 2.26 -32.84 28.34
C ASP A 594 1.92 -31.39 28.70
N GLN A 595 2.74 -30.77 29.54
CA GLN A 595 2.67 -29.35 29.91
C GLN A 595 4.06 -28.75 29.82
N VAL A 596 4.12 -27.46 29.53
CA VAL A 596 5.38 -26.70 29.43
C VAL A 596 5.63 -25.96 30.75
N GLU A 597 6.68 -26.35 31.43
CA GLU A 597 7.15 -25.73 32.68
C GLU A 597 8.63 -25.44 32.57
N LEU A 598 9.03 -24.19 32.68
CA LEU A 598 10.46 -23.84 32.64
C LEU A 598 11.19 -24.44 33.84
N PRO A 599 12.35 -25.06 33.64
CA PRO A 599 13.11 -25.67 34.74
C PRO A 599 13.66 -24.56 35.66
N GLU A 600 13.80 -24.92 36.99
CA GLU A 600 14.42 -24.03 37.95
C GLU A 600 15.90 -23.74 37.61
N LYS A 601 16.61 -24.79 37.11
CA LYS A 601 17.98 -24.67 36.66
C LYS A 601 18.04 -24.55 35.16
N LEU A 602 18.51 -23.42 34.67
CA LEU A 602 18.75 -23.15 33.25
C LEU A 602 20.23 -23.29 32.92
N GLU A 603 20.54 -23.97 31.84
CA GLU A 603 21.90 -24.07 31.32
C GLU A 603 22.26 -22.83 30.50
N LEU A 604 23.54 -22.72 30.11
CA LEU A 604 24.05 -21.52 29.40
C LEU A 604 23.25 -21.22 28.13
N GLU A 605 23.00 -22.21 27.30
CA GLU A 605 22.24 -22.07 26.05
C GLU A 605 20.76 -21.75 26.27
N ASP A 606 20.18 -22.20 27.38
CA ASP A 606 18.79 -21.89 27.75
C ASP A 606 18.67 -20.43 28.14
N LYS A 607 19.57 -19.93 28.99
CA LYS A 607 19.61 -18.53 29.35
C LYS A 607 19.86 -17.62 28.14
N TRP A 608 20.77 -18.04 27.25
CA TRP A 608 21.04 -17.33 26.01
C TRP A 608 19.80 -17.20 25.15
N VAL A 609 19.09 -18.28 24.84
CA VAL A 609 17.92 -18.24 23.95
C VAL A 609 16.75 -17.50 24.59
N LEU A 610 16.55 -17.65 25.92
CA LEU A 610 15.52 -16.91 26.65
C LEU A 610 15.81 -15.40 26.69
N SER A 611 17.07 -14.99 26.86
CA SER A 611 17.47 -13.58 26.81
C SER A 611 17.27 -12.98 25.42
N LYS A 612 17.65 -13.71 24.36
CA LYS A 612 17.41 -13.30 22.95
C LYS A 612 15.91 -13.20 22.62
N LEU A 613 15.11 -14.17 23.07
CA LEU A 613 13.66 -14.17 22.93
C LEU A 613 13.02 -12.98 23.67
N ASN A 614 13.46 -12.72 24.86
CA ASN A 614 12.96 -11.63 25.69
C ASN A 614 13.21 -10.25 25.05
N THR A 615 14.39 -10.07 24.47
CA THR A 615 14.73 -8.88 23.67
C THR A 615 13.86 -8.80 22.41
N LEU A 616 13.66 -9.92 21.70
CA LEU A 616 12.78 -9.99 20.53
C LEU A 616 11.35 -9.57 20.88
N ILE A 617 10.78 -10.08 21.97
CA ILE A 617 9.42 -9.75 22.41
C ILE A 617 9.25 -8.23 22.57
N ARG A 618 10.20 -7.57 23.25
CA ARG A 618 10.18 -6.11 23.43
C ARG A 618 10.27 -5.40 22.08
N GLU A 619 11.28 -5.71 21.28
CA GLU A 619 11.51 -5.04 20.00
C GLU A 619 10.38 -5.23 19.01
N VAL A 620 9.80 -6.43 18.93
CA VAL A 620 8.63 -6.70 18.08
C VAL A 620 7.43 -5.91 18.57
N THR A 621 7.18 -5.88 19.88
CA THR A 621 6.06 -5.13 20.45
C THR A 621 6.20 -3.63 20.19
N ASP A 622 7.40 -3.07 20.41
CA ASP A 622 7.67 -1.64 20.16
C ASP A 622 7.48 -1.27 18.68
N ASN A 623 7.96 -2.11 17.77
CA ASN A 623 7.78 -1.89 16.32
C ASN A 623 6.31 -2.04 15.89
N MET A 624 5.58 -2.99 16.45
CA MET A 624 4.14 -3.15 16.18
C MET A 624 3.34 -1.93 16.65
N GLU A 625 3.64 -1.39 17.84
CA GLU A 625 3.01 -0.17 18.37
C GLU A 625 3.39 1.08 17.53
N ALA A 626 4.58 1.10 16.94
CA ALA A 626 5.04 2.15 16.04
C ALA A 626 4.56 1.99 14.58
N TYR A 627 3.78 0.96 14.28
CA TYR A 627 3.35 0.59 12.93
C TYR A 627 4.49 0.19 11.97
N GLU A 628 5.68 -0.11 12.48
CA GLU A 628 6.82 -0.61 11.70
C GLU A 628 6.75 -2.15 11.52
N LEU A 629 5.65 -2.60 10.91
CA LEU A 629 5.32 -4.03 10.79
C LEU A 629 6.36 -4.81 9.98
N GLY A 630 6.97 -4.18 8.99
CA GLY A 630 8.04 -4.79 8.19
C GLY A 630 9.31 -5.06 9.00
N VAL A 631 9.65 -4.17 9.94
CA VAL A 631 10.78 -4.35 10.87
C VAL A 631 10.47 -5.46 11.86
N ALA A 632 9.26 -5.46 12.45
CA ALA A 632 8.81 -6.50 13.36
C ALA A 632 8.90 -7.90 12.71
N SER A 633 8.38 -8.04 11.49
CA SER A 633 8.41 -9.32 10.75
C SER A 633 9.84 -9.80 10.46
N ALA A 634 10.75 -8.91 10.10
CA ALA A 634 12.16 -9.23 9.84
C ALA A 634 12.87 -9.75 11.09
N LYS A 635 12.66 -9.10 12.25
CA LYS A 635 13.23 -9.55 13.53
C LYS A 635 12.75 -10.95 13.93
N ILE A 636 11.46 -11.25 13.73
CA ILE A 636 10.90 -12.58 13.98
C ILE A 636 11.52 -13.60 13.02
N TYR A 637 11.65 -13.27 11.74
CA TYR A 637 12.29 -14.12 10.74
C TYR A 637 13.72 -14.48 11.13
N ASP A 638 14.55 -13.48 11.45
CA ASP A 638 15.96 -13.67 11.82
C ASP A 638 16.09 -14.52 13.08
N PHE A 639 15.28 -14.27 14.11
CA PHE A 639 15.29 -15.08 15.32
C PHE A 639 14.96 -16.56 15.04
N ILE A 640 13.91 -16.81 14.26
CA ILE A 640 13.50 -18.18 13.93
C ILE A 640 14.58 -18.87 13.12
N TRP A 641 15.10 -18.22 12.09
CA TRP A 641 16.05 -18.81 11.18
C TRP A 641 17.41 -19.03 11.84
N ASP A 642 18.01 -17.95 12.33
CA ASP A 642 19.39 -17.96 12.80
C ASP A 642 19.50 -18.40 14.27
N THR A 643 18.65 -17.87 15.17
CA THR A 643 18.79 -18.16 16.60
C THR A 643 18.19 -19.51 16.98
N TYR A 644 16.92 -19.73 16.63
CA TYR A 644 16.21 -20.93 17.05
C TYR A 644 16.59 -22.17 16.24
N CYS A 645 16.46 -22.10 14.91
CA CYS A 645 16.66 -23.26 14.04
C CYS A 645 18.14 -23.62 13.87
N ASP A 646 19.00 -22.67 13.56
CA ASP A 646 20.39 -22.94 13.22
C ASP A 646 21.26 -23.15 14.45
N TRP A 647 20.90 -22.56 15.59
CA TRP A 647 21.70 -22.68 16.80
C TRP A 647 21.00 -23.43 17.94
N TYR A 648 19.88 -22.91 18.46
CA TYR A 648 19.36 -23.45 19.71
C TYR A 648 18.94 -24.92 19.62
N ILE A 649 18.23 -25.29 18.56
CA ILE A 649 17.90 -26.72 18.31
C ILE A 649 19.17 -27.58 18.27
N GLU A 650 20.22 -27.10 17.61
CA GLU A 650 21.50 -27.87 17.55
C GLU A 650 22.17 -27.96 18.92
N LEU A 651 22.19 -26.90 19.71
CA LEU A 651 22.79 -26.88 21.06
C LEU A 651 22.12 -27.89 21.98
N THR A 652 20.79 -28.04 21.91
CA THR A 652 20.02 -28.92 22.78
C THR A 652 20.18 -30.43 22.46
N LYS A 653 20.70 -30.82 21.28
CA LYS A 653 20.77 -32.20 20.86
C LYS A 653 21.57 -33.09 21.80
N THR A 654 22.61 -32.56 22.43
CA THR A 654 23.43 -33.31 23.41
C THR A 654 22.59 -33.76 24.60
N ARG A 655 21.70 -32.87 25.11
CA ARG A 655 20.79 -33.19 26.20
C ARG A 655 19.63 -34.07 25.77
N LEU A 656 19.04 -33.80 24.60
CA LEU A 656 17.91 -34.58 24.05
C LEU A 656 18.23 -36.06 23.81
N TYR A 657 19.47 -36.36 23.41
CA TYR A 657 19.95 -37.71 23.12
C TYR A 657 20.84 -38.28 24.19
N GLY A 658 21.09 -37.52 25.26
CA GLY A 658 21.85 -37.97 26.42
C GLY A 658 21.08 -38.95 27.32
N GLU A 659 21.76 -39.50 28.32
CA GLU A 659 21.18 -40.44 29.29
C GLU A 659 20.53 -39.71 30.49
N ASP A 660 20.93 -38.46 30.73
CA ASP A 660 20.42 -37.65 31.84
C ASP A 660 18.97 -37.19 31.54
N GLN A 661 18.02 -37.78 32.26
CA GLN A 661 16.58 -37.51 32.09
C GLN A 661 16.16 -36.12 32.53
N GLU A 662 16.80 -35.57 33.56
CA GLU A 662 16.50 -34.21 34.05
C GLU A 662 16.94 -33.15 33.03
N ALA A 663 18.17 -33.27 32.52
CA ALA A 663 18.69 -32.44 31.47
C ALA A 663 17.86 -32.53 30.18
N LYS A 664 17.39 -33.71 29.84
CA LYS A 664 16.52 -33.95 28.68
C LYS A 664 15.16 -33.28 28.83
N LEU A 665 14.50 -33.39 30.00
CA LEU A 665 13.22 -32.74 30.25
C LEU A 665 13.37 -31.21 30.28
N ALA A 666 14.45 -30.71 30.88
CA ALA A 666 14.76 -29.29 30.85
C ALA A 666 14.87 -28.74 29.43
N ALA A 667 15.64 -29.43 28.57
CA ALA A 667 15.77 -29.03 27.17
C ALA A 667 14.43 -29.08 26.39
N GLN A 668 13.59 -30.08 26.63
CA GLN A 668 12.26 -30.17 26.02
C GLN A 668 11.36 -29.01 26.41
N ASN A 669 11.35 -28.66 27.70
CA ASN A 669 10.53 -27.55 28.21
C ASN A 669 10.95 -26.20 27.62
N VAL A 670 12.24 -25.88 27.56
CA VAL A 670 12.73 -24.62 27.01
C VAL A 670 12.52 -24.57 25.50
N LEU A 671 12.80 -25.66 24.76
CA LEU A 671 12.52 -25.75 23.31
C LEU A 671 11.05 -25.46 23.00
N CYS A 672 10.14 -26.09 23.74
CA CYS A 672 8.71 -25.92 23.50
C CYS A 672 8.24 -24.53 23.94
N TYR A 673 8.73 -24.00 25.07
CA TYR A 673 8.42 -22.65 25.53
C TYR A 673 8.81 -21.60 24.50
N VAL A 674 10.05 -21.65 24.00
CA VAL A 674 10.53 -20.70 22.98
C VAL A 674 9.69 -20.81 21.71
N LEU A 675 9.40 -22.02 21.24
CA LEU A 675 8.58 -22.24 20.05
C LEU A 675 7.18 -21.62 20.21
N LEU A 676 6.52 -21.84 21.36
CA LEU A 676 5.19 -21.27 21.62
C LEU A 676 5.23 -19.74 21.58
N ARG A 677 6.20 -19.08 22.24
CA ARG A 677 6.35 -17.62 22.24
C ARG A 677 6.61 -17.08 20.81
N VAL A 678 7.43 -17.79 20.05
CA VAL A 678 7.73 -17.44 18.65
C VAL A 678 6.48 -17.56 17.76
N LEU A 679 5.67 -18.62 17.95
CA LEU A 679 4.41 -18.78 17.23
C LEU A 679 3.42 -17.67 17.58
N GLU A 680 3.36 -17.22 18.83
CA GLU A 680 2.55 -16.11 19.25
C GLU A 680 2.96 -14.78 18.59
N LEU A 681 4.27 -14.51 18.51
CA LEU A 681 4.79 -13.31 17.82
C LEU A 681 4.55 -13.36 16.31
N LEU A 682 4.66 -14.53 15.70
CA LEU A 682 4.51 -14.72 14.25
C LEU A 682 3.05 -14.78 13.81
N HIS A 683 2.12 -15.15 14.70
CA HIS A 683 0.72 -15.40 14.37
C HIS A 683 0.02 -14.24 13.62
N PRO A 684 0.19 -12.97 13.97
CA PRO A 684 -0.41 -11.88 13.19
C PRO A 684 0.01 -11.87 11.72
N PHE A 685 1.23 -12.31 11.42
CA PHE A 685 1.81 -12.29 10.08
C PHE A 685 1.51 -13.56 9.28
N MET A 686 1.63 -14.74 9.90
CA MET A 686 1.45 -16.05 9.30
C MET A 686 0.45 -16.89 10.12
N PRO A 687 -0.84 -16.52 10.10
CA PRO A 687 -1.83 -17.04 11.05
C PRO A 687 -2.13 -18.53 10.89
N PHE A 688 -2.12 -19.07 9.68
CA PHE A 688 -2.55 -20.45 9.44
C PHE A 688 -1.55 -21.49 9.91
N ILE A 689 -0.28 -21.36 9.51
CA ILE A 689 0.75 -22.31 9.89
C ILE A 689 1.04 -22.26 11.39
N THR A 690 1.00 -21.07 11.97
CA THR A 690 1.24 -20.88 13.40
C THR A 690 0.13 -21.51 14.25
N GLU A 691 -1.13 -21.32 13.85
CA GLU A 691 -2.27 -21.99 14.51
C GLU A 691 -2.17 -23.51 14.39
N GLU A 692 -1.86 -24.04 13.20
CA GLU A 692 -1.75 -25.49 12.97
C GLU A 692 -0.66 -26.13 13.82
N ILE A 693 0.51 -25.49 13.93
CA ILE A 693 1.61 -25.97 14.77
C ILE A 693 1.24 -25.89 16.26
N TRP A 694 0.67 -24.74 16.67
CA TRP A 694 0.31 -24.48 18.07
C TRP A 694 -0.73 -25.51 18.57
N GLN A 695 -1.74 -25.85 17.76
CA GLN A 695 -2.75 -26.89 18.07
C GLN A 695 -2.14 -28.31 18.27
N ALA A 696 -0.94 -28.53 17.80
CA ALA A 696 -0.27 -29.81 17.93
C ALA A 696 0.73 -29.86 19.10
N LEU A 697 1.14 -28.70 19.64
CA LEU A 697 2.05 -28.57 20.78
C LEU A 697 1.28 -28.63 22.13
N PRO A 698 1.95 -28.93 23.25
CA PRO A 698 1.39 -28.68 24.57
C PRO A 698 1.16 -27.18 24.78
N HIS A 699 -0.07 -26.76 24.95
CA HIS A 699 -0.43 -25.34 25.13
C HIS A 699 -1.63 -25.18 26.07
N GLN A 700 -1.94 -23.94 26.43
CA GLN A 700 -3.13 -23.57 27.18
C GLN A 700 -4.06 -22.73 26.30
N GLY A 701 -5.38 -22.90 26.43
CA GLY A 701 -6.39 -22.22 25.64
C GLY A 701 -6.84 -23.01 24.41
N ASP A 702 -7.83 -22.49 23.70
CA ASP A 702 -8.47 -23.19 22.57
C ASP A 702 -7.88 -22.80 21.22
N TYR A 703 -7.46 -21.55 21.08
CA TYR A 703 -7.01 -20.95 19.81
C TYR A 703 -5.82 -20.01 20.03
N LEU A 704 -4.83 -20.08 19.15
CA LEU A 704 -3.68 -19.17 19.19
C LEU A 704 -4.09 -17.71 18.99
N ILE A 705 -5.07 -17.45 18.12
CA ILE A 705 -5.60 -16.10 17.86
C ILE A 705 -6.16 -15.42 19.14
N ARG A 706 -6.48 -16.20 20.18
CA ARG A 706 -6.92 -15.72 21.50
C ARG A 706 -5.87 -15.83 22.58
N ALA A 707 -4.70 -16.37 22.26
CA ALA A 707 -3.60 -16.46 23.22
C ALA A 707 -3.13 -15.07 23.61
N GLN A 708 -2.57 -14.96 24.81
CA GLN A 708 -2.05 -13.70 25.31
C GLN A 708 -0.73 -13.34 24.59
N TRP A 709 -0.61 -12.10 24.13
CA TRP A 709 0.63 -11.58 23.58
C TRP A 709 1.76 -11.66 24.60
N PRO A 710 2.94 -12.21 24.22
CA PRO A 710 4.04 -12.35 25.15
C PRO A 710 4.58 -10.99 25.56
N THR A 711 5.04 -10.91 26.83
CA THR A 711 5.57 -9.69 27.42
C THR A 711 7.03 -9.86 27.83
N TYR A 712 7.78 -8.76 27.78
CA TYR A 712 9.14 -8.71 28.30
C TYR A 712 9.15 -9.00 29.79
N ARG A 713 10.10 -9.82 30.24
CA ARG A 713 10.27 -10.22 31.66
C ARG A 713 11.70 -9.97 32.08
N GLU A 714 11.90 -9.17 33.15
CA GLU A 714 13.24 -8.80 33.64
C GLU A 714 14.06 -10.02 34.08
N GLU A 715 13.40 -11.07 34.61
CA GLU A 715 14.05 -12.29 35.04
C GLU A 715 14.71 -13.10 33.91
N PHE A 716 14.42 -12.79 32.65
CA PHE A 716 15.03 -13.42 31.49
C PHE A 716 16.10 -12.54 30.82
N ALA A 717 16.54 -11.46 31.46
CA ALA A 717 17.60 -10.62 30.95
C ALA A 717 18.98 -11.16 31.40
N PHE A 718 19.49 -12.19 30.73
CA PHE A 718 20.74 -12.86 31.00
C PHE A 718 21.91 -12.30 30.19
N ALA A 719 22.24 -11.04 30.33
CA ALA A 719 23.23 -10.34 29.51
C ALA A 719 24.63 -11.00 29.50
N ARG A 720 25.08 -11.54 30.64
CA ARG A 720 26.39 -12.21 30.73
C ARG A 720 26.42 -13.53 29.96
N GLU A 721 25.40 -14.34 30.15
CA GLU A 721 25.27 -15.64 29.49
C GLU A 721 25.02 -15.45 28.00
N GLU A 722 24.30 -14.38 27.59
CA GLU A 722 24.12 -14.01 26.19
C GLU A 722 25.48 -13.67 25.54
N GLN A 723 26.29 -12.82 26.17
CA GLN A 723 27.62 -12.47 25.69
C GLN A 723 28.56 -13.69 25.64
N ALA A 724 28.51 -14.54 26.67
CA ALA A 724 29.32 -15.76 26.72
C ALA A 724 28.97 -16.72 25.57
N MET A 725 27.68 -16.93 25.31
CA MET A 725 27.24 -17.83 24.25
C MET A 725 27.53 -17.27 22.84
N GLU A 726 27.42 -15.95 22.64
CA GLU A 726 27.82 -15.32 21.37
C GLU A 726 29.32 -15.52 21.10
N ALA A 727 30.20 -15.37 22.10
CA ALA A 727 31.64 -15.63 21.95
C ALA A 727 31.92 -17.09 21.57
N VAL A 728 31.23 -18.04 22.17
CA VAL A 728 31.31 -19.47 21.82
C VAL A 728 30.84 -19.72 20.39
N LYS A 729 29.74 -19.11 19.97
CA LYS A 729 29.22 -19.22 18.60
C LYS A 729 30.18 -18.65 17.56
N ASP A 730 30.79 -17.49 17.89
CA ASP A 730 31.79 -16.86 17.00
C ASP A 730 32.99 -17.76 16.81
N ALA A 731 33.51 -18.36 17.87
CA ALA A 731 34.60 -19.33 17.78
C ALA A 731 34.24 -20.55 16.90
N ILE A 732 33.05 -21.12 17.11
CA ILE A 732 32.56 -22.25 16.29
C ILE A 732 32.42 -21.84 14.82
N SER A 733 31.86 -20.70 14.55
CA SER A 733 31.63 -20.17 13.21
C SER A 733 32.95 -19.90 12.49
N ALA A 734 33.91 -19.27 13.17
CA ALA A 734 35.24 -18.98 12.64
C ALA A 734 36.02 -20.26 12.29
N VAL A 735 35.99 -21.26 13.18
CA VAL A 735 36.61 -22.56 12.91
C VAL A 735 35.95 -23.29 11.74
N ARG A 736 34.59 -23.27 11.69
CA ARG A 736 33.86 -23.86 10.55
C ARG A 736 34.20 -23.19 9.23
N ALA A 737 34.26 -21.85 9.21
CA ALA A 737 34.65 -21.07 8.02
C ALA A 737 36.04 -21.45 7.55
N ARG A 738 37.01 -21.51 8.47
CA ARG A 738 38.38 -21.88 8.14
C ARG A 738 38.48 -23.31 7.62
N ARG A 739 37.77 -24.26 8.23
CA ARG A 739 37.68 -25.64 7.76
C ARG A 739 37.10 -25.76 6.35
N ALA A 740 36.06 -24.98 6.06
CA ALA A 740 35.42 -24.90 4.73
C ALA A 740 36.38 -24.36 3.67
N GLU A 741 37.11 -23.29 3.98
CA GLU A 741 38.18 -22.72 3.10
C GLU A 741 39.26 -23.76 2.77
N MET A 742 39.59 -24.62 3.74
CA MET A 742 40.59 -25.69 3.59
C MET A 742 40.00 -26.97 3.02
N ASN A 743 38.68 -27.00 2.67
CA ASN A 743 37.99 -28.21 2.20
C ASN A 743 38.07 -29.40 3.17
N VAL A 744 38.09 -29.15 4.49
CA VAL A 744 38.13 -30.18 5.52
C VAL A 744 36.74 -30.75 5.77
N PRO A 745 36.45 -32.02 5.54
CA PRO A 745 35.14 -32.61 5.74
C PRO A 745 34.80 -32.66 7.24
N PRO A 746 33.49 -32.59 7.62
CA PRO A 746 33.03 -32.71 9.00
C PRO A 746 33.47 -33.99 9.73
N SER A 747 33.63 -35.06 9.02
CA SER A 747 34.09 -36.38 9.57
C SER A 747 35.51 -36.36 10.09
N ARG A 748 36.34 -35.42 9.62
CA ARG A 748 37.72 -35.29 10.05
C ARG A 748 37.81 -34.37 11.26
N LYS A 749 38.05 -34.95 12.43
CA LYS A 749 38.15 -34.19 13.69
C LYS A 749 39.57 -33.76 13.93
N ALA A 750 39.74 -32.59 14.56
CA ALA A 750 41.06 -32.09 14.95
C ALA A 750 41.01 -31.48 16.35
N LYS A 751 42.11 -31.49 17.07
CA LYS A 751 42.27 -30.81 18.34
C LYS A 751 42.14 -29.31 18.12
N ILE A 752 41.48 -28.60 19.07
CA ILE A 752 41.37 -27.17 19.09
C ILE A 752 41.94 -26.65 20.43
N ILE A 753 42.91 -25.75 20.36
CA ILE A 753 43.47 -25.07 21.55
C ILE A 753 42.98 -23.65 21.48
N ILE A 754 42.28 -23.14 22.51
CA ILE A 754 41.72 -21.81 22.61
C ILE A 754 42.51 -21.01 23.61
N ALA A 755 43.05 -19.87 23.17
CA ALA A 755 43.69 -18.88 23.99
C ALA A 755 42.80 -17.64 24.08
N SER A 756 42.40 -17.24 25.30
CA SER A 756 41.54 -16.10 25.55
C SER A 756 41.85 -15.43 26.88
N GLN A 757 41.54 -14.14 27.01
CA GLN A 757 41.61 -13.44 28.30
C GLN A 757 40.45 -13.83 29.24
N THR A 758 39.41 -14.48 28.72
CA THR A 758 38.25 -14.99 29.46
C THR A 758 38.05 -16.50 29.19
N PRO A 759 39.04 -17.33 29.60
CA PRO A 759 39.01 -18.78 29.27
C PRO A 759 37.79 -19.50 29.83
N GLU A 760 37.22 -19.01 30.95
CA GLU A 760 36.03 -19.57 31.58
C GLU A 760 34.79 -19.58 30.65
N ILE A 761 34.64 -18.62 29.76
CA ILE A 761 33.55 -18.56 28.74
C ILE A 761 33.63 -19.78 27.84
N TYR A 762 34.81 -20.05 27.29
CA TYR A 762 35.02 -21.14 26.32
C TYR A 762 35.04 -22.50 27.04
N ALA A 763 35.48 -22.57 28.27
CA ALA A 763 35.36 -23.77 29.11
C ALA A 763 33.89 -24.11 29.37
N GLY A 764 33.05 -23.13 29.65
CA GLY A 764 31.58 -23.30 29.78
C GLY A 764 30.92 -23.82 28.48
N GLY A 765 31.45 -23.42 27.30
CA GLY A 765 30.97 -23.82 25.97
C GLY A 765 31.71 -24.97 25.32
N GLN A 766 32.63 -25.63 26.03
CA GLN A 766 33.55 -26.64 25.48
C GLN A 766 32.84 -27.78 24.76
N ASN A 767 31.75 -28.28 25.27
CA ASN A 767 30.95 -29.35 24.70
C ASN A 767 30.35 -28.93 23.33
N PHE A 768 29.92 -27.70 23.20
CA PHE A 768 29.38 -27.15 21.96
C PHE A 768 30.47 -26.99 20.92
N ILE A 769 31.63 -26.44 21.31
CA ILE A 769 32.79 -26.28 20.44
C ILE A 769 33.25 -27.66 19.94
N THR A 770 33.41 -28.66 20.85
CA THR A 770 33.80 -30.02 20.49
C THR A 770 32.89 -30.60 19.43
N ARG A 771 31.59 -30.47 19.62
CA ARG A 771 30.62 -31.06 18.69
C ARG A 771 30.46 -30.26 17.40
N LEU A 772 30.28 -28.95 17.51
CA LEU A 772 29.84 -28.11 16.39
C LEU A 772 31.02 -27.61 15.54
N ALA A 773 32.23 -27.50 16.10
CA ALA A 773 33.44 -27.21 15.34
C ALA A 773 34.19 -28.47 14.88
N TYR A 774 33.63 -29.68 15.11
CA TYR A 774 34.19 -30.97 14.76
C TYR A 774 35.56 -31.19 15.39
N ALA A 775 35.68 -30.90 16.68
CA ALA A 775 36.90 -31.14 17.43
C ALA A 775 37.02 -32.60 17.90
N SER A 776 38.23 -33.13 17.97
CA SER A 776 38.56 -34.34 18.69
C SER A 776 38.70 -34.09 20.19
N GLU A 777 39.30 -32.96 20.53
CA GLU A 777 39.52 -32.45 21.89
C GLU A 777 39.53 -30.90 21.84
N VAL A 778 39.13 -30.26 22.92
CA VAL A 778 39.21 -28.79 23.09
C VAL A 778 40.00 -28.52 24.37
N GLU A 779 41.08 -27.78 24.27
CA GLU A 779 41.84 -27.22 25.38
C GLU A 779 41.62 -25.72 25.46
N VAL A 780 41.38 -25.19 26.66
CA VAL A 780 41.10 -23.77 26.89
C VAL A 780 42.12 -23.22 27.87
N GLY A 781 42.73 -22.12 27.54
CA GLY A 781 43.70 -21.43 28.41
C GLY A 781 43.83 -19.93 28.14
N SER A 782 44.67 -19.26 28.96
CA SER A 782 44.93 -17.85 28.79
C SER A 782 46.13 -17.54 27.85
N GLN A 783 46.91 -18.54 27.50
CA GLN A 783 48.13 -18.35 26.69
C GLN A 783 48.08 -19.23 25.41
N ALA A 784 48.74 -18.74 24.36
CA ALA A 784 48.95 -19.52 23.13
C ALA A 784 49.86 -20.71 23.40
N PRO A 785 49.78 -21.79 22.57
CA PRO A 785 50.72 -22.87 22.58
C PRO A 785 52.18 -22.37 22.39
N GLN A 786 53.13 -23.02 23.07
CA GLN A 786 54.54 -22.63 22.97
C GLN A 786 55.13 -22.86 21.57
N ASP A 787 54.68 -23.90 20.87
CA ASP A 787 55.01 -24.17 19.51
C ASP A 787 53.84 -23.97 18.58
N LEU A 788 53.99 -23.06 17.64
CA LEU A 788 52.98 -22.70 16.63
C LEU A 788 53.31 -23.33 15.25
N ASN A 789 54.40 -24.03 15.11
CA ASN A 789 54.77 -24.68 13.85
C ASN A 789 53.72 -25.75 13.49
N GLY A 790 53.25 -25.68 12.25
CA GLY A 790 52.22 -26.62 11.78
C GLY A 790 50.84 -26.41 12.40
N MET A 791 50.53 -25.24 12.98
CA MET A 791 49.25 -24.83 13.50
C MET A 791 48.48 -23.92 12.54
N VAL A 792 47.22 -24.21 12.30
CA VAL A 792 46.30 -23.28 11.66
C VAL A 792 45.71 -22.36 12.73
N THR A 793 45.90 -21.06 12.55
CA THR A 793 45.40 -20.03 13.48
C THR A 793 44.08 -19.47 12.98
N VAL A 794 43.10 -19.37 13.89
CA VAL A 794 41.78 -18.74 13.65
C VAL A 794 41.54 -17.76 14.78
N SER A 795 41.30 -16.47 14.47
CA SER A 795 41.08 -15.44 15.48
C SER A 795 39.65 -14.89 15.40
N THR A 796 39.06 -14.67 16.55
CA THR A 796 37.84 -13.87 16.75
C THR A 796 38.20 -12.61 17.56
N HIS A 797 37.20 -11.80 17.95
CA HIS A 797 37.43 -10.64 18.80
C HIS A 797 38.04 -11.01 20.17
N ASP A 798 37.57 -12.11 20.77
CA ASP A 798 37.86 -12.45 22.16
C ASP A 798 38.78 -13.66 22.34
N ALA A 799 39.10 -14.41 21.27
CA ALA A 799 39.92 -15.60 21.36
C ALA A 799 40.73 -15.87 20.06
N THR A 800 41.80 -16.63 20.25
CA THR A 800 42.55 -17.25 19.14
C THR A 800 42.54 -18.74 19.29
N MET A 801 42.13 -19.47 18.23
CA MET A 801 42.08 -20.90 18.17
C MET A 801 43.23 -21.41 17.32
N TYR A 802 43.86 -22.48 17.80
CA TYR A 802 44.97 -23.15 17.12
C TYR A 802 44.58 -24.60 16.84
N LEU A 803 44.71 -25.04 15.58
CA LEU A 803 44.38 -26.38 15.12
C LEU A 803 45.58 -27.00 14.44
N PRO A 804 46.02 -28.23 14.82
CA PRO A 804 47.13 -28.91 14.15
C PRO A 804 46.79 -29.21 12.68
N LEU A 805 47.59 -28.69 11.77
CA LEU A 805 47.41 -28.86 10.31
C LEU A 805 47.40 -30.34 9.91
N ALA A 806 48.26 -31.17 10.53
CA ALA A 806 48.34 -32.60 10.26
C ALA A 806 47.06 -33.39 10.60
N GLU A 807 46.26 -32.87 11.54
CA GLU A 807 44.96 -33.44 11.86
C GLU A 807 43.84 -32.98 10.92
N LEU A 808 43.96 -31.78 10.33
CA LEU A 808 42.96 -31.20 9.42
C LEU A 808 43.10 -31.78 8.02
N VAL A 809 44.33 -31.99 7.51
CA VAL A 809 44.57 -32.43 6.13
C VAL A 809 45.56 -33.56 6.13
N ASP A 810 45.43 -34.47 5.16
CA ASP A 810 46.48 -35.44 4.83
C ASP A 810 47.51 -34.70 3.98
N ILE A 811 48.58 -34.27 4.61
CA ILE A 811 49.54 -33.34 4.03
C ILE A 811 50.11 -33.92 2.71
N GLU A 812 50.36 -35.24 2.63
CA GLU A 812 50.88 -35.86 1.41
C GLU A 812 49.85 -35.79 0.27
N LYS A 813 48.63 -36.20 0.55
CA LYS A 813 47.55 -36.16 -0.46
C LYS A 813 47.16 -34.74 -0.86
N GLU A 814 47.17 -33.80 0.08
CA GLU A 814 46.87 -32.44 -0.21
C GLU A 814 47.96 -31.76 -1.01
N LEU A 815 49.21 -32.05 -0.72
CA LEU A 815 50.33 -31.61 -1.55
C LEU A 815 50.27 -32.20 -2.97
N GLU A 816 49.86 -33.47 -3.10
CA GLU A 816 49.62 -34.05 -4.43
C GLU A 816 48.45 -33.36 -5.16
N ARG A 817 47.37 -33.03 -4.46
CA ARG A 817 46.25 -32.31 -5.02
C ARG A 817 46.65 -30.92 -5.49
N ILE A 818 47.32 -30.15 -4.62
CA ILE A 818 47.82 -28.81 -4.94
C ILE A 818 48.79 -28.89 -6.12
N GLN A 819 49.68 -29.89 -6.18
CA GLN A 819 50.61 -30.11 -7.29
C GLN A 819 49.87 -30.37 -8.62
N LYS A 820 48.79 -31.16 -8.59
CA LYS A 820 47.94 -31.42 -9.76
C LYS A 820 47.20 -30.13 -10.21
N GLU A 821 46.71 -29.36 -9.25
CA GLU A 821 46.05 -28.06 -9.54
C GLU A 821 47.04 -27.03 -10.06
N LEU A 822 48.22 -26.90 -9.49
CA LEU A 822 49.32 -26.08 -9.98
C LEU A 822 49.68 -26.41 -11.44
N THR A 823 49.81 -27.70 -11.75
CA THR A 823 50.06 -28.13 -13.11
C THR A 823 48.97 -27.69 -14.07
N LYS A 824 47.71 -27.91 -13.73
CA LYS A 824 46.56 -27.45 -14.54
C LYS A 824 46.50 -25.94 -14.68
N ALA A 825 46.75 -25.21 -13.59
CA ALA A 825 46.69 -23.76 -13.58
C ALA A 825 47.82 -23.17 -14.45
N ARG A 826 49.03 -23.75 -14.40
CA ARG A 826 50.16 -23.35 -15.23
C ARG A 826 49.92 -23.68 -16.70
N GLU A 827 49.40 -24.85 -17.03
CA GLU A 827 49.01 -25.23 -18.41
C GLU A 827 47.95 -24.28 -18.96
N ASN A 828 46.97 -23.90 -18.13
CA ASN A 828 45.94 -22.95 -18.51
C ASN A 828 46.52 -21.54 -18.74
N LEU A 829 47.38 -21.06 -17.85
CA LEU A 829 48.08 -19.77 -18.02
C LEU A 829 48.92 -19.77 -19.30
N GLU A 830 49.71 -20.80 -19.56
CA GLU A 830 50.51 -20.94 -20.77
C GLU A 830 49.65 -20.88 -22.04
N ARG A 831 48.49 -21.56 -22.03
CA ARG A 831 47.56 -21.51 -23.14
C ARG A 831 46.98 -20.11 -23.37
N ILE A 832 46.65 -19.36 -22.30
CA ILE A 832 46.14 -17.98 -22.38
C ILE A 832 47.25 -17.03 -22.85
N GLU A 833 48.47 -17.20 -22.33
CA GLU A 833 49.62 -16.39 -22.72
C GLU A 833 50.05 -16.63 -24.18
N LYS A 834 50.06 -17.85 -24.67
CA LYS A 834 50.26 -18.17 -26.08
C LYS A 834 49.21 -17.50 -26.97
N LYS A 835 47.97 -17.44 -26.50
CA LYS A 835 46.87 -16.76 -27.22
C LYS A 835 47.11 -15.25 -27.25
N LEU A 836 47.54 -14.65 -26.15
CA LEU A 836 47.86 -13.22 -26.02
C LEU A 836 49.14 -12.82 -26.74
N GLN A 837 50.11 -13.76 -26.98
CA GLN A 837 51.32 -13.55 -27.78
C GLN A 837 51.10 -13.65 -29.29
N ASN A 838 49.94 -14.18 -29.71
CA ASN A 838 49.57 -14.25 -31.11
C ASN A 838 49.17 -12.87 -31.66
N GLU A 839 50.09 -12.25 -32.38
CA GLU A 839 49.87 -10.90 -32.97
C GLU A 839 48.63 -10.83 -33.84
N SER A 840 48.26 -11.92 -34.54
CA SER A 840 47.10 -11.94 -35.38
C SER A 840 45.79 -11.97 -34.57
N PHE A 841 45.82 -12.48 -33.34
CA PHE A 841 44.70 -12.43 -32.41
C PHE A 841 44.58 -11.04 -31.77
N VAL A 842 45.64 -10.51 -31.21
CA VAL A 842 45.67 -9.23 -30.50
C VAL A 842 45.31 -8.05 -31.41
N SER A 843 45.74 -8.12 -32.72
CA SER A 843 45.47 -7.04 -33.69
C SER A 843 44.10 -7.12 -34.37
N LYS A 844 43.45 -8.29 -34.39
CA LYS A 844 42.15 -8.49 -35.09
C LYS A 844 40.94 -8.68 -34.17
N ALA A 845 41.14 -9.07 -32.92
CA ALA A 845 40.04 -9.25 -31.97
C ALA A 845 39.59 -7.91 -31.37
N PRO A 846 38.32 -7.75 -31.04
CA PRO A 846 37.82 -6.57 -30.31
C PRO A 846 38.58 -6.39 -28.98
N GLU A 847 38.87 -5.15 -28.63
CA GLU A 847 39.66 -4.77 -27.43
C GLU A 847 39.07 -5.39 -26.15
N ALA A 848 37.73 -5.43 -26.02
CA ALA A 848 37.03 -6.08 -24.90
C ALA A 848 37.36 -7.59 -24.78
N VAL A 849 37.56 -8.30 -25.88
CA VAL A 849 37.92 -9.73 -25.88
C VAL A 849 39.39 -9.94 -25.48
N VAL A 850 40.26 -9.05 -25.91
CA VAL A 850 41.70 -9.09 -25.53
C VAL A 850 41.84 -8.76 -24.03
N ASN A 851 41.09 -7.78 -23.52
CA ASN A 851 41.10 -7.43 -22.10
C ASN A 851 40.52 -8.56 -21.21
N ALA A 852 39.46 -9.22 -21.66
CA ALA A 852 38.91 -10.40 -20.96
C ALA A 852 39.93 -11.56 -20.89
N GLU A 853 40.76 -11.78 -21.92
CA GLU A 853 41.82 -12.80 -21.87
C GLU A 853 42.99 -12.37 -20.95
N ARG A 854 43.33 -11.07 -20.88
CA ARG A 854 44.30 -10.55 -19.90
C ARG A 854 43.84 -10.74 -18.47
N GLU A 855 42.54 -10.41 -18.15
CA GLU A 855 41.95 -10.68 -16.84
C GLU A 855 42.01 -12.16 -16.47
N LYS A 856 41.78 -13.07 -17.41
CA LYS A 856 41.92 -14.52 -17.18
C LYS A 856 43.36 -14.92 -16.86
N ALA A 857 44.36 -14.30 -17.54
CA ALA A 857 45.74 -14.55 -17.23
C ALA A 857 46.11 -14.06 -15.82
N ASP A 858 45.65 -12.90 -15.42
CA ASP A 858 45.88 -12.33 -14.09
C ASP A 858 45.25 -13.16 -13.00
N LYS A 859 44.00 -13.63 -13.21
CA LYS A 859 43.33 -14.58 -12.31
C LYS A 859 44.08 -15.92 -12.20
N ALA A 860 44.62 -16.41 -13.31
CA ALA A 860 45.40 -17.64 -13.30
C ALA A 860 46.73 -17.47 -12.55
N ARG A 861 47.43 -16.34 -12.70
CA ARG A 861 48.67 -16.00 -11.95
C ARG A 861 48.40 -15.90 -10.45
N ALA A 862 47.28 -15.19 -10.08
CA ALA A 862 46.87 -15.07 -8.68
C ALA A 862 46.56 -16.45 -8.06
N LEU A 863 45.90 -17.34 -8.81
CA LEU A 863 45.62 -18.72 -8.37
C LEU A 863 46.92 -19.52 -8.18
N ILE A 864 47.87 -19.41 -9.11
CA ILE A 864 49.17 -20.11 -9.01
C ILE A 864 49.93 -19.61 -7.78
N ALA A 865 49.99 -18.29 -7.55
CA ALA A 865 50.67 -17.72 -6.38
C ALA A 865 50.03 -18.22 -5.06
N LYS A 866 48.70 -18.25 -5.00
CA LYS A 866 47.97 -18.75 -3.84
C LYS A 866 48.19 -20.26 -3.59
N LEU A 867 48.24 -21.07 -4.64
CA LEU A 867 48.53 -22.50 -4.54
C LEU A 867 50.00 -22.77 -4.11
N GLU A 868 50.94 -21.98 -4.60
CA GLU A 868 52.36 -22.04 -4.22
C GLU A 868 52.58 -21.66 -2.75
N GLU A 869 51.93 -20.59 -2.29
CA GLU A 869 51.92 -20.17 -0.89
C GLU A 869 51.34 -21.28 0.00
N SER A 870 50.21 -21.88 -0.41
CA SER A 870 49.59 -22.97 0.31
C SER A 870 50.49 -24.23 0.40
N ALA A 871 51.15 -24.57 -0.69
CA ALA A 871 52.10 -25.69 -0.71
C ALA A 871 53.32 -25.41 0.18
N GLN A 872 53.80 -24.18 0.23
CA GLN A 872 54.90 -23.78 1.08
C GLN A 872 54.54 -23.81 2.57
N ALA A 873 53.37 -23.30 2.91
CA ALA A 873 52.84 -23.37 4.29
C ALA A 873 52.64 -24.78 4.80
N MET A 874 52.43 -25.78 3.92
CA MET A 874 52.27 -27.18 4.28
C MET A 874 53.60 -27.94 4.39
N ARG A 875 54.68 -27.40 3.86
CA ARG A 875 56.01 -28.01 3.94
C ARG A 875 56.86 -27.53 5.14
N GLY A 876 56.36 -26.52 5.86
CA GLY A 876 56.94 -25.95 7.08
C GLY A 876 57.81 -24.81 6.71
#